data_887a2bedf8201ad4934fe787f96bc68b
#
_entry.id   887a2bedf8201ad4934fe787f96bc68b
#
_cell.length_a   1.000
_cell.length_b   1.000
_cell.length_c   1.000
_cell.angle_alpha   90.00
_cell.angle_beta   90.00
_cell.angle_gamma   90.00
#
_symmetry.space_group_name_H-M   'P 1'
#
loop_
_entity.id
_entity.type
_entity.pdbx_description
1 polymer ?
#
loop_
_entity_poly.entity_id
_entity_poly.type
_entity_poly.pdbx_seq_one_letter_code
_entity_poly.pdbx_strand_id
1 'polypeptide(L)'
;MQIPPADFRTFTCHALQRLALAMLLLAAGVVQAQERLDEVVEFDIAPQSLDAALLQFSDQADLQVLVAAASLDGLDTGGFSGTAPAREALRSLLTGTGLTWRAAGDTITVIPAGNGGAQEGSGPRPSALNDAAPGAATPEDDAAEARASDVHRLRGITVTGSHIRRARRSPSPLLQFDREDIARTGYSTLAQFVESLPQNFGGGATQDAIGTEGSVGNRGFGNAPNLRGLGPGATLVLLNGQRLAPGGNSGQFIDVSMIPLSAIERVDVLTDGASAIYGADAVGGVINIVTRSDYEGVDTTVRYGNPTDGDAEEVQVSQSLATSWTSGNAMAVFEHFRRDALLAEDRDFASSADPTTTLLPEQERQSLYASATQDLGVNLSVFGSALYSERESAHRQRVGAEALLDRQDADNDQLYSSLGLRWDGGTGWSGELVASYSDYSLDSRFDRAGEVTESTVDTDTRALDALVNGALGELPAGDLSVALGAGYRKERVNTIFDDELPDRNVRIAFGELLIPLFGVPNRRTGLEALEISVAARYEDSSDFGDKLTPKYGLRWSPVEALSLRGTYGKSFKAPTLAQLAGGTESFLAFIPSDFGFDVAGDPLIFARTQAGQPQLEAEESTNWTVGFDLQPEFAPFTLGVTYYDIDFTGRISDPVVGGFAEFFNAPDAFGDLIVQNPSTEFVNSLLAGATSFLDLTGGLFAPDAVGLYGDLAITNIAAERQSGVELNFEYPLETALGQFEASLYGTYITKFEKTVTPASPTVDADNVLYGPVDLRLRGGLTWGREQLTTSLFANYYDSYRVSNEADSDRIASWTTFDLNLRYALENTGNGFLDGLSMVLSVQNLFDRNPPFVAVPDFINANPGYDPTNADPLGRFMALSINKSW
;
A
#
# COMPACT_ATOMS: atom_id res chain seq x y z
N MET A 1 -7.82 -15.93 40.33
CA MET A 1 -6.40 -15.90 40.67
C MET A 1 -5.88 -14.62 40.04
N GLN A 2 -5.47 -13.62 40.79
CA GLN A 2 -5.10 -12.32 40.25
C GLN A 2 -3.80 -12.46 39.45
N ILE A 3 -3.85 -12.11 38.17
CA ILE A 3 -2.69 -11.98 37.28
C ILE A 3 -1.97 -10.69 37.70
N PRO A 4 -0.64 -10.68 37.92
CA PRO A 4 0.09 -9.45 38.15
C PRO A 4 0.08 -8.58 36.89
N PRO A 5 -0.06 -7.26 37.00
CA PRO A 5 0.04 -6.38 35.84
C PRO A 5 1.47 -6.46 35.28
N ALA A 6 1.59 -6.78 33.99
CA ALA A 6 2.83 -6.69 33.27
C ALA A 6 3.37 -5.26 33.37
N ASP A 7 4.68 -5.14 33.52
CA ASP A 7 5.39 -3.90 33.83
C ASP A 7 5.40 -2.93 32.63
N PHE A 8 4.25 -2.34 32.34
CA PHE A 8 4.01 -1.35 31.27
C PHE A 8 4.84 -0.04 31.46
N ARG A 9 5.46 0.15 32.62
CA ARG A 9 6.19 1.39 32.96
C ARG A 9 7.65 1.43 32.52
N THR A 10 8.27 0.31 32.21
CA THR A 10 9.69 0.26 31.90
C THR A 10 9.98 0.42 30.40
N PHE A 11 9.13 -0.05 29.51
CA PHE A 11 9.37 -0.03 28.06
C PHE A 11 9.05 1.33 27.44
N THR A 12 7.92 1.96 27.80
CA THR A 12 7.54 3.32 27.37
C THR A 12 8.56 4.37 27.82
N CYS A 13 9.21 4.17 28.97
CA CYS A 13 10.20 5.12 29.49
C CYS A 13 11.51 5.09 28.68
N HIS A 14 11.93 3.94 28.16
CA HIS A 14 13.15 3.83 27.36
C HIS A 14 12.98 4.31 25.91
N ALA A 15 11.84 4.07 25.31
CA ALA A 15 11.52 4.58 23.96
C ALA A 15 11.36 6.10 23.98
N LEU A 16 10.63 6.64 24.99
CA LEU A 16 10.47 8.08 25.19
C LEU A 16 11.79 8.76 25.56
N GLN A 17 12.67 8.13 26.34
CA GLN A 17 14.00 8.67 26.66
C GLN A 17 14.92 8.71 25.45
N ARG A 18 14.88 7.71 24.57
CA ARG A 18 15.66 7.71 23.32
C ARG A 18 15.12 8.73 22.32
N LEU A 19 13.80 8.89 22.26
CA LEU A 19 13.15 9.90 21.41
C LEU A 19 13.44 11.31 21.94
N ALA A 20 13.38 11.54 23.25
CA ALA A 20 13.72 12.81 23.88
C ALA A 20 15.19 13.20 23.66
N LEU A 21 16.11 12.23 23.67
CA LEU A 21 17.53 12.47 23.38
C LEU A 21 17.76 12.81 21.90
N ALA A 22 17.05 12.17 20.98
CA ALA A 22 17.08 12.49 19.56
C ALA A 22 16.46 13.87 19.26
N MET A 23 15.37 14.24 19.95
CA MET A 23 14.74 15.57 19.83
C MET A 23 15.60 16.68 20.47
N LEU A 24 16.33 16.40 21.55
CA LEU A 24 17.26 17.36 22.17
C LEU A 24 18.48 17.63 21.26
N LEU A 25 18.94 16.65 20.51
CA LEU A 25 20.02 16.83 19.53
C LEU A 25 19.56 17.59 18.28
N LEU A 26 18.30 17.45 17.87
CA LEU A 26 17.69 18.22 16.78
C LEU A 26 17.35 19.67 17.18
N ALA A 27 16.91 19.89 18.43
CA ALA A 27 16.58 21.21 18.93
C ALA A 27 17.83 22.10 19.16
N ALA A 28 18.99 21.51 19.42
CA ALA A 28 20.22 22.27 19.65
C ALA A 28 20.76 22.94 18.36
N GLY A 29 20.41 22.43 17.16
CA GLY A 29 20.81 23.01 15.88
C GLY A 29 20.00 24.25 15.45
N VAL A 30 18.76 24.37 15.90
CA VAL A 30 17.84 25.46 15.48
C VAL A 30 18.05 26.75 16.26
N VAL A 31 18.56 26.70 17.49
CA VAL A 31 18.74 27.87 18.35
C VAL A 31 19.93 28.75 17.97
N GLN A 32 20.97 28.19 17.32
CA GLN A 32 22.16 28.95 16.95
C GLN A 32 21.99 29.91 15.75
N ALA A 33 21.04 29.63 14.88
CA ALA A 33 20.86 30.39 13.62
C ALA A 33 20.18 31.75 13.81
N GLN A 34 19.33 31.89 14.81
CA GLN A 34 18.62 33.15 15.07
C GLN A 34 19.50 34.18 15.80
N GLU A 35 20.54 33.76 16.50
CA GLU A 35 21.48 34.65 17.23
C GLU A 35 22.39 35.46 16.27
N ARG A 36 22.84 34.91 15.16
CA ARG A 36 23.76 35.59 14.21
C ARG A 36 23.11 36.70 13.38
N LEU A 37 21.85 36.60 13.01
CA LEU A 37 21.13 37.65 12.31
C LEU A 37 20.86 38.89 13.19
N ASP A 38 20.83 38.71 14.50
CA ASP A 38 20.68 39.77 15.50
C ASP A 38 22.03 40.32 15.99
N GLU A 39 23.14 39.72 15.53
CA GLU A 39 24.47 40.22 15.84
C GLU A 39 24.69 41.59 15.17
N VAL A 40 25.16 42.53 15.96
CA VAL A 40 25.40 43.89 15.51
C VAL A 40 26.78 43.97 14.87
N VAL A 41 26.80 44.17 13.57
CA VAL A 41 28.01 44.23 12.72
C VAL A 41 28.18 45.62 12.14
N GLU A 42 29.41 46.06 11.93
CA GLU A 42 29.72 47.30 11.22
C GLU A 42 29.79 47.00 9.73
N PHE A 43 28.86 47.58 8.94
CA PHE A 43 28.78 47.41 7.50
C PHE A 43 29.32 48.65 6.79
N ASP A 44 30.06 48.44 5.68
CA ASP A 44 30.44 49.49 4.73
C ASP A 44 30.23 49.00 3.29
N ILE A 45 28.97 49.10 2.82
CA ILE A 45 28.55 48.63 1.51
C ILE A 45 28.11 49.83 0.70
N ALA A 46 28.91 50.24 -0.27
CA ALA A 46 28.63 51.39 -1.15
C ALA A 46 27.41 51.09 -2.11
N PRO A 47 26.70 52.11 -2.61
CA PRO A 47 25.73 51.94 -3.69
C PRO A 47 26.39 51.26 -4.91
N GLN A 48 25.82 50.13 -5.33
CA GLN A 48 26.33 49.28 -6.41
C GLN A 48 25.26 48.31 -6.89
N SER A 49 25.59 47.41 -7.85
CA SER A 49 24.69 46.33 -8.25
C SER A 49 24.39 45.40 -7.06
N LEU A 50 23.17 44.88 -7.02
CA LEU A 50 22.69 44.13 -5.88
C LEU A 50 23.46 42.81 -5.64
N ASP A 51 23.95 42.16 -6.70
CA ASP A 51 24.84 41.01 -6.64
C ASP A 51 26.15 41.29 -5.90
N ALA A 52 26.84 42.43 -6.25
CA ALA A 52 28.05 42.83 -5.58
C ALA A 52 27.81 43.26 -4.12
N ALA A 53 26.70 43.93 -3.85
CA ALA A 53 26.32 44.33 -2.50
C ALA A 53 26.00 43.14 -1.57
N LEU A 54 25.32 42.08 -2.09
CA LEU A 54 25.01 40.88 -1.34
C LEU A 54 26.28 40.04 -1.05
N LEU A 55 27.27 40.04 -1.96
CA LEU A 55 28.57 39.44 -1.71
C LEU A 55 29.33 40.16 -0.58
N GLN A 56 29.36 41.51 -0.58
CA GLN A 56 29.97 42.26 0.49
C GLN A 56 29.25 42.11 1.83
N PHE A 57 27.92 42.03 1.80
CA PHE A 57 27.12 41.74 2.98
C PHE A 57 27.46 40.37 3.56
N SER A 58 27.55 39.34 2.69
CA SER A 58 27.93 37.97 3.07
C SER A 58 29.28 37.92 3.78
N ASP A 59 30.28 38.61 3.22
CA ASP A 59 31.61 38.65 3.80
C ASP A 59 31.66 39.42 5.13
N GLN A 60 30.92 40.53 5.27
CA GLN A 60 30.96 41.39 6.45
C GLN A 60 30.11 40.80 7.61
N ALA A 61 29.07 40.08 7.30
CA ALA A 61 28.17 39.45 8.31
C ALA A 61 28.59 38.02 8.65
N ASP A 62 29.59 37.44 7.96
CA ASP A 62 29.95 36.01 8.05
C ASP A 62 28.72 35.08 7.89
N LEU A 63 27.85 35.43 6.92
CA LEU A 63 26.62 34.72 6.60
C LEU A 63 26.61 34.31 5.13
N GLN A 64 26.17 33.10 4.80
CA GLN A 64 26.03 32.68 3.41
C GLN A 64 24.77 33.30 2.78
N VAL A 65 24.91 33.93 1.61
CA VAL A 65 23.75 34.44 0.86
C VAL A 65 23.59 33.67 -0.43
N LEU A 66 22.45 33.00 -0.58
CA LEU A 66 22.05 32.31 -1.79
C LEU A 66 20.98 33.13 -2.53
N VAL A 67 21.18 33.31 -3.83
CA VAL A 67 20.22 33.98 -4.70
C VAL A 67 20.32 33.41 -6.11
N ALA A 68 19.21 33.29 -6.81
CA ALA A 68 19.21 32.91 -8.22
C ALA A 68 19.79 34.07 -9.05
N ALA A 69 20.87 33.82 -9.79
CA ALA A 69 21.58 34.87 -10.59
C ALA A 69 20.64 35.64 -11.53
N ALA A 70 19.67 34.97 -12.15
CA ALA A 70 18.65 35.59 -12.99
C ALA A 70 17.72 36.58 -12.25
N SER A 71 17.62 36.51 -10.91
CA SER A 71 16.81 37.41 -10.09
C SER A 71 17.54 38.71 -9.72
N LEU A 72 18.83 38.84 -10.01
CA LEU A 72 19.67 39.99 -9.69
C LEU A 72 19.99 40.88 -10.92
N ASP A 73 19.74 40.38 -12.12
CA ASP A 73 20.11 41.06 -13.35
C ASP A 73 19.47 42.47 -13.45
N GLY A 74 20.31 43.50 -13.44
CA GLY A 74 19.91 44.88 -13.59
C GLY A 74 19.33 45.54 -12.34
N LEU A 75 19.45 44.89 -11.14
CA LEU A 75 19.05 45.49 -9.86
C LEU A 75 20.23 46.18 -9.18
N ASP A 76 20.02 47.43 -8.76
CA ASP A 76 20.96 48.23 -8.00
C ASP A 76 20.42 48.47 -6.58
N THR A 77 21.30 48.58 -5.59
CA THR A 77 20.95 48.95 -4.21
C THR A 77 21.59 50.27 -3.80
N GLY A 78 20.92 50.96 -2.89
CA GLY A 78 21.46 52.22 -2.30
C GLY A 78 22.65 51.99 -1.35
N GLY A 79 23.07 50.77 -1.15
CA GLY A 79 24.11 50.41 -0.19
C GLY A 79 23.65 50.53 1.28
N PHE A 80 24.59 50.21 2.21
CA PHE A 80 24.35 50.37 3.64
C PHE A 80 25.70 50.61 4.36
N SER A 81 25.84 51.69 5.11
CA SER A 81 27.03 51.98 5.92
C SER A 81 26.61 52.33 7.35
N GLY A 82 27.15 51.65 8.33
CA GLY A 82 26.89 51.85 9.76
C GLY A 82 26.82 50.54 10.55
N THR A 83 26.66 50.71 11.85
CA THR A 83 26.60 49.56 12.80
C THR A 83 25.15 49.19 13.02
N ALA A 84 24.74 48.03 12.59
CA ALA A 84 23.36 47.50 12.72
C ALA A 84 23.32 45.98 12.82
N PRO A 85 22.20 45.39 13.28
CA PRO A 85 21.98 43.95 13.13
C PRO A 85 21.99 43.53 11.65
N ALA A 86 22.58 42.36 11.35
CA ALA A 86 22.69 41.87 9.97
C ALA A 86 21.35 41.83 9.23
N ARG A 87 20.23 41.51 9.92
CA ARG A 87 18.88 41.55 9.33
C ARG A 87 18.44 42.95 8.86
N GLU A 88 18.89 44.00 9.54
CA GLU A 88 18.52 45.38 9.21
C GLU A 88 19.31 45.88 7.99
N ALA A 89 20.59 45.59 7.94
CA ALA A 89 21.42 45.84 6.79
C ALA A 89 20.90 45.13 5.53
N LEU A 90 20.57 43.86 5.63
CA LEU A 90 20.00 43.09 4.51
C LEU A 90 18.67 43.66 4.03
N ARG A 91 17.77 44.02 4.96
CA ARG A 91 16.49 44.63 4.60
C ARG A 91 16.68 45.93 3.85
N SER A 92 17.66 46.75 4.24
CA SER A 92 18.01 47.99 3.56
C SER A 92 18.50 47.73 2.15
N LEU A 93 19.38 46.74 1.96
CA LEU A 93 19.92 46.40 0.63
C LEU A 93 18.85 45.90 -0.34
N LEU A 94 17.84 45.20 0.16
CA LEU A 94 16.73 44.65 -0.63
C LEU A 94 15.57 45.64 -0.84
N THR A 95 15.60 46.82 -0.19
CA THR A 95 14.49 47.78 -0.28
C THR A 95 14.39 48.32 -1.71
N GLY A 96 13.20 48.22 -2.34
CA GLY A 96 12.93 48.68 -3.69
C GLY A 96 13.31 47.71 -4.81
N THR A 97 13.89 46.55 -4.49
CA THR A 97 14.29 45.53 -5.49
C THR A 97 13.19 44.53 -5.84
N GLY A 98 12.08 44.49 -5.10
CA GLY A 98 11.05 43.47 -5.27
C GLY A 98 11.43 42.09 -4.75
N LEU A 99 12.55 42.02 -4.00
CA LEU A 99 13.04 40.79 -3.37
C LEU A 99 12.80 40.80 -1.86
N THR A 100 12.66 39.64 -1.29
CA THR A 100 12.60 39.36 0.17
C THR A 100 13.61 38.28 0.50
N TRP A 101 13.75 37.97 1.78
CA TRP A 101 14.70 36.93 2.22
C TRP A 101 14.11 36.01 3.27
N ARG A 102 14.64 34.79 3.36
CA ARG A 102 14.42 33.81 4.41
C ARG A 102 15.76 33.34 4.94
N ALA A 103 15.86 33.15 6.24
CA ALA A 103 17.06 32.60 6.86
C ALA A 103 16.82 31.17 7.33
N ALA A 104 17.78 30.29 7.04
CA ALA A 104 17.83 28.92 7.53
C ALA A 104 19.27 28.58 7.93
N GLY A 105 19.56 28.49 9.21
CA GLY A 105 20.92 28.39 9.69
C GLY A 105 21.76 29.64 9.33
N ASP A 106 23.05 29.46 9.09
CA ASP A 106 23.99 30.53 8.66
C ASP A 106 23.78 30.95 7.20
N THR A 107 22.68 30.54 6.56
CA THR A 107 22.38 30.78 5.15
C THR A 107 21.13 31.63 4.98
N ILE A 108 21.24 32.69 4.18
CA ILE A 108 20.16 33.61 3.80
C ILE A 108 19.82 33.32 2.33
N THR A 109 18.55 32.99 2.07
CA THR A 109 18.05 32.85 0.68
C THR A 109 17.23 34.08 0.30
N VAL A 110 17.64 34.76 -0.76
CA VAL A 110 16.93 35.92 -1.31
C VAL A 110 16.02 35.45 -2.44
N ILE A 111 14.72 35.76 -2.31
CA ILE A 111 13.65 35.30 -3.20
C ILE A 111 12.76 36.47 -3.66
N PRO A 112 12.06 36.39 -4.81
CA PRO A 112 11.06 37.39 -5.21
C PRO A 112 9.99 37.54 -4.14
N ALA A 113 9.59 38.79 -3.82
CA ALA A 113 8.50 39.06 -2.89
C ALA A 113 7.18 38.67 -3.57
N GLY A 114 6.64 37.48 -3.25
CA GLY A 114 5.31 37.03 -3.68
C GLY A 114 4.21 37.95 -3.12
N ASN A 115 3.10 38.06 -3.81
CA ASN A 115 1.92 38.83 -3.39
C ASN A 115 1.25 38.17 -2.16
N GLY A 116 1.76 38.44 -0.98
CA GLY A 116 1.13 37.94 0.24
C GLY A 116 1.98 38.22 1.48
N GLY A 117 1.77 39.36 2.13
CA GLY A 117 2.36 39.45 3.43
C GLY A 117 2.49 40.86 3.99
N ALA A 118 2.02 41.01 5.09
CA ALA A 118 2.19 41.91 6.23
C ALA A 118 2.68 43.35 5.93
N GLN A 119 1.74 44.24 5.98
CA GLN A 119 1.91 45.70 6.19
C GLN A 119 1.42 46.09 7.57
N GLU A 120 2.28 46.71 8.34
CA GLU A 120 1.83 47.67 9.33
C GLU A 120 2.06 49.12 8.81
N GLY A 121 1.02 49.96 8.82
CA GLY A 121 1.12 51.42 8.97
C GLY A 121 0.65 52.35 7.86
N SER A 122 -0.63 52.72 7.89
CA SER A 122 -1.28 54.03 7.62
C SER A 122 -1.22 54.75 6.26
N GLY A 123 -2.36 54.74 5.53
CA GLY A 123 -3.23 55.77 4.94
C GLY A 123 -2.71 56.83 3.91
N PRO A 124 -3.57 57.57 3.16
CA PRO A 124 -4.67 57.15 2.32
C PRO A 124 -4.57 57.63 0.83
N ARG A 125 -5.47 57.08 0.00
CA ARG A 125 -5.84 57.28 -1.43
C ARG A 125 -5.68 58.70 -2.07
N PRO A 126 -5.73 58.92 -3.45
CA PRO A 126 -6.82 58.43 -4.33
C PRO A 126 -6.47 58.02 -5.80
N SER A 127 -7.39 57.27 -6.37
CA SER A 127 -7.85 57.08 -7.75
C SER A 127 -7.16 57.69 -8.98
N ALA A 128 -6.97 56.85 -10.02
CA ALA A 128 -7.44 57.13 -11.36
C ALA A 128 -7.36 55.91 -12.29
N LEU A 129 -8.47 55.73 -13.03
CA LEU A 129 -8.71 54.79 -14.13
C LEU A 129 -7.73 55.01 -15.29
N ASN A 130 -7.33 53.92 -15.96
CA ASN A 130 -7.45 53.85 -17.40
C ASN A 130 -7.24 52.44 -17.98
N ASP A 131 -8.11 52.17 -18.92
CA ASP A 131 -8.15 51.01 -19.81
C ASP A 131 -6.87 50.84 -20.66
N ALA A 132 -6.44 49.58 -20.85
CA ALA A 132 -5.85 49.09 -22.09
C ALA A 132 -5.90 47.56 -22.18
N ALA A 133 -6.29 47.05 -23.32
CA ALA A 133 -6.59 45.70 -23.72
C ALA A 133 -5.35 44.78 -23.78
N PRO A 134 -5.55 43.44 -23.84
CA PRO A 134 -4.52 42.45 -23.62
C PRO A 134 -3.62 42.22 -24.84
N GLY A 135 -2.33 42.26 -24.60
CA GLY A 135 -1.31 41.84 -25.58
C GLY A 135 -1.01 40.34 -25.38
N ALA A 136 -1.01 39.62 -26.48
CA ALA A 136 -0.75 38.21 -26.57
C ALA A 136 0.63 37.83 -25.96
N ALA A 137 0.64 36.95 -25.01
CA ALA A 137 1.83 36.28 -24.48
C ALA A 137 2.40 35.30 -25.52
N THR A 138 3.69 35.34 -25.73
CA THR A 138 4.39 34.39 -26.62
C THR A 138 4.70 33.08 -25.88
N PRO A 139 4.77 31.94 -26.60
CA PRO A 139 4.90 30.60 -25.98
C PRO A 139 6.25 30.28 -25.28
N GLU A 140 7.16 31.27 -25.22
CA GLU A 140 8.47 31.08 -24.59
C GLU A 140 8.50 31.31 -23.08
N ASP A 141 7.54 32.08 -22.52
CA ASP A 141 7.51 32.38 -21.08
C ASP A 141 6.94 31.21 -20.25
N ASP A 142 5.96 30.48 -20.78
CA ASP A 142 5.38 29.30 -20.11
C ASP A 142 6.38 28.12 -19.98
N ALA A 143 7.37 28.03 -20.88
CA ALA A 143 8.39 27.00 -20.83
C ALA A 143 9.50 27.30 -19.78
N ALA A 144 9.64 28.54 -19.35
CA ALA A 144 10.62 28.93 -18.32
C ALA A 144 10.05 28.74 -16.90
N GLU A 145 8.76 29.04 -16.68
CA GLU A 145 8.09 28.79 -15.39
C GLU A 145 7.90 27.28 -15.15
N ALA A 146 7.56 26.49 -16.19
CA ALA A 146 7.51 25.03 -16.10
C ALA A 146 8.88 24.41 -15.76
N ARG A 147 9.99 24.97 -16.24
CA ARG A 147 11.34 24.48 -15.92
C ARG A 147 11.80 24.86 -14.51
N ALA A 148 11.38 25.98 -13.95
CA ALA A 148 11.71 26.39 -12.59
C ALA A 148 10.91 25.63 -11.54
N SER A 149 9.67 25.22 -11.83
CA SER A 149 8.87 24.35 -10.97
C SER A 149 9.30 22.89 -11.03
N ASP A 150 9.85 22.43 -12.16
CA ASP A 150 10.32 21.03 -12.33
C ASP A 150 11.66 20.74 -11.60
N VAL A 151 12.51 21.72 -11.37
CA VAL A 151 13.80 21.50 -10.68
C VAL A 151 13.60 21.17 -9.19
N HIS A 152 12.53 21.63 -8.56
CA HIS A 152 12.23 21.30 -7.16
C HIS A 152 11.41 20.00 -6.99
N ARG A 153 10.69 19.57 -8.03
CA ARG A 153 9.89 18.31 -8.01
C ARG A 153 10.69 17.05 -8.35
N LEU A 154 11.91 17.15 -8.82
CA LEU A 154 12.73 15.98 -9.22
C LEU A 154 13.45 15.27 -8.06
N ARG A 155 13.33 15.74 -6.83
CA ARG A 155 14.05 15.21 -5.66
C ARG A 155 13.34 14.04 -4.95
N GLY A 156 12.53 13.27 -5.57
CA GLY A 156 11.92 12.15 -4.83
C GLY A 156 10.89 11.30 -5.55
N ILE A 157 10.69 11.48 -6.85
CA ILE A 157 9.71 10.66 -7.56
C ILE A 157 10.32 9.31 -7.90
N THR A 158 10.11 8.33 -7.05
CA THR A 158 10.18 6.93 -7.47
C THR A 158 8.93 6.68 -8.31
N VAL A 159 9.10 6.51 -9.62
CA VAL A 159 8.00 6.19 -10.52
C VAL A 159 7.71 4.70 -10.38
N THR A 160 6.57 4.34 -9.79
CA THR A 160 6.15 2.94 -9.70
C THR A 160 5.88 2.38 -11.11
N GLY A 161 6.36 1.17 -11.38
CA GLY A 161 6.22 0.50 -12.68
C GLY A 161 7.39 0.69 -13.65
N SER A 162 8.42 1.47 -13.31
CA SER A 162 9.66 1.59 -14.08
C SER A 162 10.82 2.08 -13.18
N HIS A 163 12.03 1.61 -13.43
CA HIS A 163 13.25 2.12 -12.80
C HIS A 163 13.86 3.30 -13.56
N ILE A 164 13.33 3.64 -14.75
CA ILE A 164 13.79 4.78 -15.55
C ILE A 164 13.12 6.06 -15.06
N ARG A 165 13.82 6.91 -14.32
CA ARG A 165 13.31 8.15 -13.70
C ARG A 165 12.70 9.16 -14.68
N ARG A 166 13.09 9.12 -15.95
CA ARG A 166 12.60 10.06 -17.00
C ARG A 166 11.41 9.52 -17.80
N ALA A 167 10.95 8.30 -17.52
CA ALA A 167 9.76 7.76 -18.16
C ALA A 167 8.53 8.57 -17.71
N ARG A 168 8.06 9.48 -18.56
CA ARG A 168 6.90 10.34 -18.24
C ARG A 168 5.61 9.57 -18.05
N ARG A 169 5.45 8.42 -18.69
CA ARG A 169 4.29 7.52 -18.59
C ARG A 169 4.73 6.08 -18.87
N SER A 170 4.34 5.15 -18.00
CA SER A 170 4.55 3.71 -18.21
C SER A 170 3.50 3.14 -19.18
N PRO A 171 3.82 2.10 -20.02
CA PRO A 171 2.81 1.33 -20.71
C PRO A 171 1.90 0.53 -19.77
N SER A 172 2.35 0.21 -18.56
CA SER A 172 1.55 -0.48 -17.56
C SER A 172 0.55 0.47 -16.89
N PRO A 173 -0.70 0.01 -16.61
CA PRO A 173 -1.69 0.80 -15.91
C PRO A 173 -1.25 1.10 -14.48
N LEU A 174 -1.28 2.36 -14.10
CA LEU A 174 -0.89 2.85 -12.78
C LEU A 174 -1.96 3.81 -12.26
N LEU A 175 -2.49 3.51 -11.08
CA LEU A 175 -3.34 4.41 -10.31
C LEU A 175 -2.50 5.00 -9.18
N GLN A 176 -2.63 6.30 -8.96
CA GLN A 176 -1.93 7.01 -7.90
C GLN A 176 -2.95 7.78 -7.07
N PHE A 177 -3.00 7.49 -5.79
CA PHE A 177 -3.86 8.16 -4.83
C PHE A 177 -2.99 8.94 -3.87
N ASP A 178 -3.07 10.24 -3.93
CA ASP A 178 -2.32 11.12 -3.05
C ASP A 178 -2.98 11.22 -1.64
N ARG A 179 -2.32 11.93 -0.75
CA ARG A 179 -2.79 12.14 0.62
C ARG A 179 -4.18 12.78 0.69
N GLU A 180 -4.49 13.69 -0.23
CA GLU A 180 -5.79 14.37 -0.26
C GLU A 180 -6.88 13.41 -0.72
N ASP A 181 -6.63 12.59 -1.73
CA ASP A 181 -7.53 11.55 -2.20
C ASP A 181 -7.86 10.56 -1.08
N ILE A 182 -6.84 10.12 -0.34
CA ILE A 182 -7.00 9.22 0.81
C ILE A 182 -7.82 9.92 1.92
N ALA A 183 -7.48 11.16 2.27
CA ALA A 183 -8.18 11.91 3.31
C ALA A 183 -9.66 12.19 2.98
N ARG A 184 -9.99 12.39 1.69
CA ARG A 184 -11.37 12.58 1.21
C ARG A 184 -12.25 11.35 1.43
N THR A 185 -11.70 10.14 1.56
CA THR A 185 -12.47 8.93 1.85
C THR A 185 -13.01 8.89 3.29
N GLY A 186 -12.30 9.54 4.22
CA GLY A 186 -12.65 9.56 5.64
C GLY A 186 -12.33 8.26 6.38
N TYR A 187 -11.55 7.35 5.80
CA TYR A 187 -11.08 6.14 6.46
C TYR A 187 -10.02 6.43 7.53
N SER A 188 -9.94 5.57 8.53
CA SER A 188 -9.01 5.70 9.66
C SER A 188 -7.70 4.93 9.43
N THR A 189 -7.70 3.92 8.59
CA THR A 189 -6.56 3.03 8.35
C THR A 189 -6.23 2.87 6.87
N LEU A 190 -4.97 2.53 6.57
CA LEU A 190 -4.55 2.17 5.21
C LEU A 190 -5.29 0.93 4.70
N ALA A 191 -5.57 -0.02 5.58
CA ALA A 191 -6.31 -1.24 5.25
C ALA A 191 -7.70 -0.91 4.68
N GLN A 192 -8.50 -0.10 5.35
CA GLN A 192 -9.82 0.35 4.86
C GLN A 192 -9.72 1.04 3.50
N PHE A 193 -8.68 1.89 3.31
CA PHE A 193 -8.47 2.55 2.01
C PHE A 193 -8.22 1.52 0.90
N VAL A 194 -7.29 0.58 1.11
CA VAL A 194 -6.94 -0.45 0.12
C VAL A 194 -8.12 -1.39 -0.16
N GLU A 195 -8.89 -1.77 0.85
CA GLU A 195 -10.11 -2.58 0.69
C GLU A 195 -11.17 -1.89 -0.16
N SER A 196 -11.24 -0.56 -0.12
CA SER A 196 -12.20 0.23 -0.90
C SER A 196 -11.90 0.28 -2.40
N LEU A 197 -10.70 -0.11 -2.83
CA LEU A 197 -10.30 -0.10 -4.24
C LEU A 197 -11.01 -1.22 -5.02
N PRO A 198 -11.67 -0.93 -6.15
CA PRO A 198 -12.36 -1.96 -6.96
C PRO A 198 -11.45 -3.06 -7.51
N GLN A 199 -10.14 -2.81 -7.62
CA GLN A 199 -9.12 -3.76 -8.09
C GLN A 199 -8.69 -4.74 -6.99
N ASN A 200 -8.98 -4.40 -5.73
CA ASN A 200 -8.65 -5.20 -4.57
C ASN A 200 -9.85 -6.04 -4.13
N PHE A 201 -9.70 -7.32 -3.98
CA PHE A 201 -10.75 -8.23 -3.54
C PHE A 201 -10.37 -8.83 -2.19
N GLY A 202 -11.36 -9.09 -1.31
CA GLY A 202 -11.14 -9.85 -0.10
C GLY A 202 -10.58 -11.25 -0.40
N GLY A 203 -10.55 -12.10 0.57
CA GLY A 203 -10.12 -13.49 0.39
C GLY A 203 -9.09 -13.94 1.43
N GLY A 204 -9.53 -14.06 2.67
CA GLY A 204 -8.82 -14.73 3.75
C GLY A 204 -7.73 -13.94 4.47
N ALA A 205 -7.45 -12.71 4.06
CA ALA A 205 -6.47 -11.84 4.70
C ALA A 205 -7.06 -10.48 5.07
N THR A 206 -8.26 -10.48 5.64
CA THR A 206 -8.92 -9.30 6.25
C THR A 206 -9.21 -9.58 7.71
N GLN A 207 -9.39 -8.55 8.51
CA GLN A 207 -9.59 -8.68 9.96
C GLN A 207 -10.90 -9.39 10.34
N ASP A 208 -11.92 -9.26 9.50
CA ASP A 208 -13.26 -9.84 9.68
C ASP A 208 -13.43 -11.22 9.03
N ALA A 209 -12.50 -11.66 8.18
CA ALA A 209 -12.56 -12.95 7.49
C ALA A 209 -12.13 -14.13 8.37
N ILE A 210 -12.18 -13.99 9.69
CA ILE A 210 -11.77 -15.01 10.64
C ILE A 210 -12.73 -16.17 10.57
N GLY A 211 -12.18 -17.37 10.40
CA GLY A 211 -12.96 -18.60 10.33
C GLY A 211 -13.58 -18.89 8.96
N THR A 212 -13.36 -18.09 7.94
CA THR A 212 -13.80 -18.40 6.56
C THR A 212 -12.81 -19.33 5.86
N GLU A 213 -13.28 -19.99 4.80
CA GLU A 213 -12.42 -20.80 3.93
C GLU A 213 -11.33 -19.89 3.34
N GLY A 214 -10.07 -20.18 3.61
CA GLY A 214 -8.93 -19.33 3.25
C GLY A 214 -8.38 -18.42 4.36
N SER A 215 -9.10 -18.22 5.47
CA SER A 215 -8.60 -17.43 6.63
C SER A 215 -7.60 -18.19 7.51
N VAL A 216 -7.38 -19.46 7.26
CA VAL A 216 -6.56 -20.37 8.11
C VAL A 216 -5.13 -19.86 8.33
N GLY A 217 -4.68 -18.92 7.47
CA GLY A 217 -3.37 -18.28 7.56
C GLY A 217 -3.33 -16.93 8.28
N ASN A 218 -4.45 -16.39 8.82
CA ASN A 218 -4.55 -15.03 9.35
C ASN A 218 -4.81 -14.94 10.86
N ARG A 219 -4.08 -15.72 11.67
CA ARG A 219 -4.24 -15.70 13.14
C ARG A 219 -3.82 -14.37 13.79
N GLY A 220 -3.04 -13.56 13.08
CA GLY A 220 -2.63 -12.23 13.53
C GLY A 220 -3.63 -11.13 13.25
N PHE A 221 -4.80 -11.40 12.68
CA PHE A 221 -5.80 -10.41 12.27
C PHE A 221 -5.24 -9.32 11.37
N GLY A 222 -4.28 -9.69 10.50
CA GLY A 222 -3.66 -8.82 9.53
C GLY A 222 -4.59 -8.47 8.38
N ASN A 223 -4.19 -7.46 7.61
CA ASN A 223 -4.91 -7.03 6.41
C ASN A 223 -3.95 -6.99 5.21
N ALA A 224 -4.24 -7.77 4.18
CA ALA A 224 -3.40 -7.86 3.00
C ALA A 224 -4.14 -7.51 1.72
N PRO A 225 -3.53 -6.70 0.83
CA PRO A 225 -4.07 -6.47 -0.49
C PRO A 225 -4.13 -7.76 -1.32
N ASN A 226 -5.21 -7.89 -2.09
CA ASN A 226 -5.43 -9.02 -2.99
C ASN A 226 -5.92 -8.50 -4.35
N LEU A 227 -4.99 -7.98 -5.15
CA LEU A 227 -5.31 -7.43 -6.46
C LEU A 227 -5.85 -8.54 -7.38
N ARG A 228 -7.02 -8.25 -7.97
CA ARG A 228 -7.73 -9.16 -8.88
C ARG A 228 -8.19 -10.49 -8.25
N GLY A 229 -8.09 -10.65 -6.94
CA GLY A 229 -8.51 -11.88 -6.27
C GLY A 229 -7.61 -13.10 -6.49
N LEU A 230 -6.36 -12.91 -6.95
CA LEU A 230 -5.39 -13.99 -7.23
C LEU A 230 -4.70 -14.54 -5.97
N GLY A 231 -5.14 -14.08 -4.81
CA GLY A 231 -4.56 -14.38 -3.51
C GLY A 231 -3.57 -13.28 -3.04
N PRO A 232 -3.54 -13.01 -1.72
CA PRO A 232 -2.71 -11.92 -1.18
C PRO A 232 -1.21 -12.11 -1.43
N GLY A 233 -0.71 -13.34 -1.49
CA GLY A 233 0.68 -13.64 -1.84
C GLY A 233 1.04 -13.42 -3.32
N ALA A 234 0.05 -13.12 -4.20
CA ALA A 234 0.27 -12.76 -5.60
C ALA A 234 0.27 -11.24 -5.84
N THR A 235 0.09 -10.45 -4.77
CA THR A 235 0.16 -8.99 -4.77
C THR A 235 1.40 -8.54 -4.02
N LEU A 236 2.34 -7.90 -4.72
CA LEU A 236 3.55 -7.38 -4.07
C LEU A 236 3.26 -6.04 -3.39
N VAL A 237 3.52 -5.96 -2.09
CA VAL A 237 3.46 -4.71 -1.33
C VAL A 237 4.86 -4.19 -1.04
N LEU A 238 5.07 -2.90 -1.27
CA LEU A 238 6.33 -2.21 -1.05
C LEU A 238 6.12 -0.98 -0.16
N LEU A 239 7.10 -0.67 0.67
CA LEU A 239 7.21 0.60 1.39
C LEU A 239 8.39 1.38 0.83
N ASN A 240 8.12 2.53 0.20
CA ASN A 240 9.14 3.33 -0.51
C ASN A 240 9.96 2.52 -1.54
N GLY A 241 9.32 1.55 -2.22
CA GLY A 241 9.97 0.68 -3.18
C GLY A 241 10.75 -0.50 -2.58
N GLN A 242 10.78 -0.65 -1.25
CA GLN A 242 11.46 -1.74 -0.54
C GLN A 242 10.47 -2.80 -0.03
N ARG A 243 10.90 -4.06 0.00
CA ARG A 243 10.10 -5.16 0.54
C ARG A 243 10.02 -5.12 2.06
N LEU A 244 8.87 -5.48 2.60
CA LEU A 244 8.63 -5.73 4.01
C LEU A 244 8.76 -7.22 4.32
N ALA A 245 8.99 -7.57 5.59
CA ALA A 245 8.88 -8.94 6.07
C ALA A 245 7.41 -9.38 6.02
N PRO A 246 7.11 -10.58 5.49
CA PRO A 246 5.75 -11.05 5.38
C PRO A 246 5.21 -11.52 6.73
N GLY A 247 3.92 -11.28 6.96
CA GLY A 247 3.17 -11.72 8.13
C GLY A 247 2.29 -12.94 7.88
N GLY A 248 1.34 -13.14 8.78
CA GLY A 248 0.48 -14.32 8.81
C GLY A 248 1.17 -15.54 9.42
N ASN A 249 0.46 -16.69 9.48
CA ASN A 249 0.95 -17.90 10.17
C ASN A 249 2.20 -18.53 9.52
N SER A 250 2.49 -18.18 8.28
CA SER A 250 3.52 -18.85 7.46
C SER A 250 4.28 -17.90 6.56
N GLY A 251 4.28 -16.57 6.87
CA GLY A 251 4.93 -15.58 6.01
C GLY A 251 4.26 -15.47 4.63
N GLN A 252 2.93 -15.39 4.58
CA GLN A 252 2.18 -15.54 3.32
C GLN A 252 1.83 -14.21 2.67
N PHE A 253 1.78 -13.10 3.42
CA PHE A 253 1.34 -11.79 2.93
C PHE A 253 1.96 -10.64 3.72
N ILE A 254 1.91 -9.44 3.17
CA ILE A 254 2.31 -8.22 3.89
C ILE A 254 1.09 -7.59 4.55
N ASP A 255 1.17 -7.38 5.87
CA ASP A 255 0.12 -6.75 6.66
C ASP A 255 0.18 -5.22 6.54
N VAL A 256 -0.69 -4.65 5.69
CA VAL A 256 -0.73 -3.19 5.49
C VAL A 256 -1.36 -2.44 6.67
N SER A 257 -2.07 -3.13 7.56
CA SER A 257 -2.66 -2.50 8.74
C SER A 257 -1.62 -2.08 9.79
N MET A 258 -0.38 -2.56 9.69
CA MET A 258 0.75 -2.15 10.52
C MET A 258 1.36 -0.80 10.11
N ILE A 259 0.96 -0.23 8.95
CA ILE A 259 1.51 1.03 8.42
C ILE A 259 0.60 2.18 8.82
N PRO A 260 1.08 3.20 9.59
CA PRO A 260 0.26 4.33 10.02
C PRO A 260 -0.14 5.21 8.84
N LEU A 261 -1.45 5.48 8.70
CA LEU A 261 -2.00 6.31 7.62
C LEU A 261 -1.42 7.73 7.64
N SER A 262 -1.12 8.26 8.81
CA SER A 262 -0.56 9.61 9.01
C SER A 262 0.84 9.80 8.40
N ALA A 263 1.60 8.72 8.19
CA ALA A 263 2.92 8.75 7.56
C ALA A 263 2.88 8.70 6.02
N ILE A 264 1.71 8.44 5.40
CA ILE A 264 1.59 8.18 3.97
C ILE A 264 1.45 9.49 3.19
N GLU A 265 2.20 9.60 2.09
CA GLU A 265 2.08 10.65 1.09
C GLU A 265 1.17 10.22 -0.06
N ARG A 266 1.35 8.99 -0.57
CA ARG A 266 0.52 8.43 -1.62
C ARG A 266 0.58 6.91 -1.65
N VAL A 267 -0.40 6.32 -2.29
CA VAL A 267 -0.46 4.88 -2.61
C VAL A 267 -0.49 4.72 -4.13
N ASP A 268 0.50 4.02 -4.65
CA ASP A 268 0.62 3.69 -6.07
C ASP A 268 0.14 2.25 -6.28
N VAL A 269 -0.85 2.05 -7.14
CA VAL A 269 -1.43 0.72 -7.48
C VAL A 269 -1.15 0.42 -8.94
N LEU A 270 -0.25 -0.52 -9.17
CA LEU A 270 0.14 -1.00 -10.50
C LEU A 270 -0.60 -2.30 -10.79
N THR A 271 -1.61 -2.25 -11.65
CA THR A 271 -2.44 -3.41 -12.00
C THR A 271 -1.91 -4.11 -13.26
N ASP A 272 -0.68 -4.66 -13.17
CA ASP A 272 -0.03 -5.41 -14.24
C ASP A 272 1.00 -6.36 -13.65
N GLY A 273 1.27 -7.49 -14.33
CA GLY A 273 2.38 -8.36 -13.96
C GLY A 273 3.71 -7.61 -14.02
N ALA A 274 4.42 -7.55 -12.90
CA ALA A 274 5.56 -6.67 -12.73
C ALA A 274 6.83 -7.36 -12.20
N SER A 275 6.91 -8.70 -12.28
CA SER A 275 8.10 -9.42 -11.81
C SER A 275 9.39 -9.06 -12.56
N ALA A 276 9.30 -8.58 -13.81
CA ALA A 276 10.45 -8.07 -14.58
C ALA A 276 11.06 -6.79 -13.95
N ILE A 277 10.30 -6.05 -13.14
CA ILE A 277 10.71 -4.83 -12.45
C ILE A 277 11.02 -5.15 -10.98
N TYR A 278 10.10 -5.78 -10.25
CA TYR A 278 10.15 -5.91 -8.80
C TYR A 278 10.46 -7.33 -8.28
N GLY A 279 10.51 -8.34 -9.16
CA GLY A 279 10.79 -9.74 -8.82
C GLY A 279 9.56 -10.54 -8.42
N ALA A 280 9.77 -11.59 -7.63
CA ALA A 280 8.72 -12.50 -7.17
C ALA A 280 7.48 -11.79 -6.63
N ASP A 281 6.33 -12.48 -6.63
CA ASP A 281 5.06 -12.09 -6.00
C ASP A 281 4.28 -10.97 -6.70
N ALA A 282 4.86 -10.29 -7.71
CA ALA A 282 4.20 -9.27 -8.51
C ALA A 282 3.42 -9.88 -9.71
N VAL A 283 2.46 -10.76 -9.44
CA VAL A 283 1.63 -11.45 -10.44
C VAL A 283 0.35 -10.66 -10.71
N GLY A 284 -0.48 -10.43 -9.69
CA GLY A 284 -1.72 -9.64 -9.78
C GLY A 284 -1.45 -8.14 -9.89
N GLY A 285 -0.30 -7.70 -9.38
CA GLY A 285 0.13 -6.31 -9.41
C GLY A 285 1.06 -5.94 -8.25
N VAL A 286 1.26 -4.63 -8.09
CA VAL A 286 2.10 -4.04 -7.02
C VAL A 286 1.36 -2.90 -6.35
N ILE A 287 1.40 -2.86 -5.03
CA ILE A 287 1.00 -1.70 -4.22
C ILE A 287 2.26 -1.12 -3.58
N ASN A 288 2.64 0.08 -3.99
CA ASN A 288 3.77 0.79 -3.42
C ASN A 288 3.26 1.93 -2.54
N ILE A 289 3.53 1.82 -1.25
CA ILE A 289 3.17 2.80 -0.23
C ILE A 289 4.33 3.77 -0.11
N VAL A 290 4.11 5.02 -0.48
CA VAL A 290 5.12 6.08 -0.43
C VAL A 290 4.84 6.97 0.77
N THR A 291 5.85 7.12 1.61
CA THR A 291 5.75 7.92 2.82
C THR A 291 6.12 9.38 2.57
N ARG A 292 5.66 10.26 3.44
CA ARG A 292 5.97 11.70 3.42
C ARG A 292 7.47 11.92 3.57
N SER A 293 8.00 12.87 2.82
CA SER A 293 9.41 13.26 2.88
C SER A 293 9.64 14.78 2.86
N ASP A 294 8.76 15.54 2.20
CA ASP A 294 8.90 16.98 1.95
C ASP A 294 7.85 17.81 2.73
N TYR A 295 7.76 17.57 4.03
CA TYR A 295 6.86 18.29 4.91
C TYR A 295 7.65 19.16 5.88
N GLU A 296 7.10 20.32 6.24
CA GLU A 296 7.63 21.22 7.26
C GLU A 296 6.49 21.64 8.20
N GLY A 297 6.72 21.52 9.48
CA GLY A 297 5.74 21.90 10.50
C GLY A 297 5.34 20.75 11.43
N VAL A 298 4.24 20.97 12.11
CA VAL A 298 3.68 20.05 13.11
C VAL A 298 2.22 19.81 12.79
N ASP A 299 1.82 18.55 12.61
CA ASP A 299 0.41 18.16 12.46
C ASP A 299 -0.03 17.32 13.65
N THR A 300 -1.14 17.69 14.25
CA THR A 300 -1.82 16.93 15.31
C THR A 300 -3.19 16.54 14.81
N THR A 301 -3.54 15.26 14.86
CA THR A 301 -4.86 14.73 14.52
C THR A 301 -5.43 13.98 15.70
N VAL A 302 -6.68 14.27 16.05
CA VAL A 302 -7.48 13.48 16.99
C VAL A 302 -8.77 13.10 16.29
N ARG A 303 -9.08 11.82 16.24
CA ARG A 303 -10.28 11.25 15.65
C ARG A 303 -11.00 10.40 16.69
N TYR A 304 -12.32 10.54 16.71
CA TYR A 304 -13.25 9.70 17.45
C TYR A 304 -14.36 9.25 16.53
N GLY A 305 -14.66 7.97 16.53
CA GLY A 305 -15.73 7.40 15.73
C GLY A 305 -16.49 6.30 16.47
N ASN A 306 -17.74 6.07 16.06
CA ASN A 306 -18.57 5.00 16.59
C ASN A 306 -19.64 4.59 15.57
N PRO A 307 -20.02 3.29 15.48
CA PRO A 307 -21.23 2.90 14.77
C PRO A 307 -22.47 3.53 15.38
N THR A 308 -23.55 3.68 14.63
CA THR A 308 -24.83 4.18 15.18
C THR A 308 -25.58 3.13 15.99
N ASP A 309 -25.25 1.86 15.77
CA ASP A 309 -25.76 0.71 16.51
C ASP A 309 -24.60 -0.16 16.97
N GLY A 310 -24.61 -0.63 18.23
CA GLY A 310 -23.60 -1.47 18.86
C GLY A 310 -22.30 -0.75 19.24
N ASP A 311 -21.31 -1.54 19.59
CA ASP A 311 -19.98 -1.09 19.93
C ASP A 311 -19.06 -1.13 18.68
N ALA A 312 -17.82 -0.97 18.76
CA ALA A 312 -16.72 -0.74 17.85
C ALA A 312 -16.30 0.74 17.83
N GLU A 313 -16.25 1.36 19.01
CA GLU A 313 -15.68 2.70 19.19
C GLU A 313 -14.25 2.75 18.65
N GLU A 314 -13.95 3.78 17.84
CA GLU A 314 -12.60 4.05 17.34
C GLU A 314 -12.04 5.34 17.91
N VAL A 315 -10.81 5.27 18.40
CA VAL A 315 -10.01 6.44 18.79
C VAL A 315 -8.69 6.41 18.04
N GLN A 316 -8.34 7.51 17.39
CA GLN A 316 -7.04 7.68 16.75
C GLN A 316 -6.42 9.02 17.17
N VAL A 317 -5.15 8.97 17.53
CA VAL A 317 -4.34 10.16 17.80
C VAL A 317 -3.06 10.05 17.01
N SER A 318 -2.75 11.06 16.19
CA SER A 318 -1.48 11.11 15.48
C SER A 318 -0.79 12.45 15.66
N GLN A 319 0.53 12.40 15.69
CA GLN A 319 1.42 13.55 15.80
C GLN A 319 2.53 13.42 14.75
N SER A 320 2.57 14.36 13.81
CA SER A 320 3.65 14.47 12.84
C SER A 320 4.51 15.70 13.18
N LEU A 321 5.81 15.52 13.11
CA LEU A 321 6.81 16.56 13.30
C LEU A 321 7.75 16.49 12.13
N ALA A 322 7.96 17.59 11.42
CA ALA A 322 8.89 17.64 10.32
C ALA A 322 9.59 18.98 10.24
N THR A 323 10.84 18.95 9.85
CA THR A 323 11.68 20.12 9.67
C THR A 323 12.59 19.95 8.47
N SER A 324 12.88 21.05 7.81
CA SER A 324 13.83 21.12 6.69
C SER A 324 14.93 22.12 7.00
N TRP A 325 16.11 21.86 6.48
CA TRP A 325 17.26 22.74 6.47
C TRP A 325 17.89 22.77 5.08
N THR A 326 18.81 23.64 4.82
CA THR A 326 19.37 23.92 3.48
C THR A 326 19.81 22.67 2.71
N SER A 327 20.31 21.68 3.40
CA SER A 327 20.89 20.45 2.81
C SER A 327 20.15 19.17 3.20
N GLY A 328 18.94 19.25 3.78
CA GLY A 328 18.22 18.05 4.18
C GLY A 328 16.89 18.32 4.84
N ASN A 329 16.23 17.25 5.22
CA ASN A 329 15.00 17.26 5.99
C ASN A 329 14.94 16.06 6.94
N ALA A 330 14.07 16.15 7.94
CA ALA A 330 13.76 15.03 8.83
C ALA A 330 12.30 15.10 9.26
N MET A 331 11.71 13.94 9.47
CA MET A 331 10.32 13.78 9.87
C MET A 331 10.18 12.66 10.88
N ALA A 332 9.24 12.81 11.81
CA ALA A 332 8.79 11.77 12.71
C ALA A 332 7.27 11.78 12.81
N VAL A 333 6.65 10.62 12.83
CA VAL A 333 5.20 10.44 12.98
C VAL A 333 4.96 9.41 14.07
N PHE A 334 4.14 9.77 15.04
CA PHE A 334 3.55 8.84 16.00
C PHE A 334 2.07 8.70 15.72
N GLU A 335 1.54 7.48 15.80
CA GLU A 335 0.12 7.20 15.69
C GLU A 335 -0.28 6.15 16.72
N HIS A 336 -1.37 6.43 17.44
CA HIS A 336 -2.06 5.50 18.31
C HIS A 336 -3.47 5.31 17.75
N PHE A 337 -3.88 4.07 17.57
CA PHE A 337 -5.20 3.66 17.09
C PHE A 337 -5.75 2.59 18.02
N ARG A 338 -7.03 2.73 18.41
CA ARG A 338 -7.77 1.74 19.16
C ARG A 338 -9.16 1.59 18.57
N ARG A 339 -9.64 0.35 18.49
CA ARG A 339 -11.01 0.01 18.14
C ARG A 339 -11.51 -1.09 19.10
N ASP A 340 -12.70 -0.92 19.66
CA ASP A 340 -13.37 -1.95 20.44
C ASP A 340 -13.97 -3.03 19.52
N ALA A 341 -14.25 -4.22 20.05
CA ALA A 341 -14.82 -5.33 19.27
C ALA A 341 -16.26 -5.01 18.84
N LEU A 342 -16.62 -5.44 17.60
CA LEU A 342 -18.00 -5.53 17.16
C LEU A 342 -18.50 -6.96 17.40
N LEU A 343 -19.63 -7.12 18.10
CA LEU A 343 -20.18 -8.42 18.44
C LEU A 343 -21.40 -8.77 17.56
N ALA A 344 -21.72 -10.05 17.46
CA ALA A 344 -22.88 -10.54 16.72
C ALA A 344 -24.21 -10.02 17.30
N GLU A 345 -24.30 -9.81 18.63
CA GLU A 345 -25.48 -9.22 19.27
C GLU A 345 -25.76 -7.76 18.84
N ASP A 346 -24.77 -7.06 18.30
CA ASP A 346 -24.90 -5.70 17.80
C ASP A 346 -25.49 -5.64 16.39
N ARG A 347 -25.73 -6.79 15.74
CA ARG A 347 -26.15 -6.85 14.34
C ARG A 347 -27.30 -7.84 14.12
N ASP A 348 -28.44 -7.33 13.67
CA ASP A 348 -29.63 -8.13 13.38
C ASP A 348 -29.38 -9.22 12.35
N PHE A 349 -28.50 -8.98 11.36
CA PHE A 349 -28.15 -9.95 10.31
C PHE A 349 -27.30 -11.11 10.86
N ALA A 350 -26.60 -10.93 11.97
CA ALA A 350 -25.78 -11.94 12.60
C ALA A 350 -26.53 -12.76 13.69
N SER A 351 -27.86 -12.65 13.73
CA SER A 351 -28.69 -13.31 14.75
C SER A 351 -28.64 -14.85 14.74
N SER A 352 -28.06 -15.46 13.72
CA SER A 352 -27.77 -16.91 13.67
C SER A 352 -26.47 -17.31 14.42
N ALA A 353 -25.57 -16.35 14.67
CA ALA A 353 -24.36 -16.59 15.46
C ALA A 353 -24.63 -16.50 16.97
N ASP A 354 -23.70 -17.02 17.77
CA ASP A 354 -23.74 -16.77 19.22
C ASP A 354 -23.57 -15.26 19.48
N PRO A 355 -24.40 -14.65 20.36
CA PRO A 355 -24.35 -13.21 20.60
C PRO A 355 -22.96 -12.66 20.94
N THR A 356 -22.10 -13.46 21.57
CA THR A 356 -20.75 -13.04 21.99
C THR A 356 -19.68 -13.26 20.91
N THR A 357 -20.06 -13.75 19.73
CA THR A 357 -19.14 -13.91 18.59
C THR A 357 -18.68 -12.55 18.10
N THR A 358 -17.38 -12.40 17.94
CA THR A 358 -16.75 -11.20 17.41
C THR A 358 -16.88 -11.16 15.88
N LEU A 359 -17.49 -10.11 15.34
CA LEU A 359 -17.54 -9.83 13.89
C LEU A 359 -16.32 -9.02 13.43
N LEU A 360 -15.86 -8.07 14.27
CA LEU A 360 -14.60 -7.35 14.09
C LEU A 360 -13.80 -7.43 15.39
N PRO A 361 -12.52 -7.81 15.35
CA PRO A 361 -11.70 -7.94 16.55
C PRO A 361 -11.46 -6.59 17.24
N GLU A 362 -11.37 -6.62 18.57
CA GLU A 362 -10.73 -5.55 19.33
C GLU A 362 -9.30 -5.36 18.85
N GLN A 363 -8.87 -4.11 18.74
CA GLN A 363 -7.53 -3.79 18.24
C GLN A 363 -6.97 -2.55 18.93
N GLU A 364 -5.71 -2.64 19.37
CA GLU A 364 -4.92 -1.48 19.77
C GLU A 364 -3.59 -1.49 19.01
N ARG A 365 -3.23 -0.36 18.38
CA ARG A 365 -1.98 -0.24 17.63
C ARG A 365 -1.25 1.04 17.99
N GLN A 366 0.08 0.93 18.17
CA GLN A 366 0.99 2.06 18.31
C GLN A 366 2.05 1.98 17.21
N SER A 367 2.27 3.09 16.53
CA SER A 367 3.21 3.14 15.41
C SER A 367 4.12 4.37 15.52
N LEU A 368 5.39 4.18 15.20
CA LEU A 368 6.39 5.24 15.10
C LEU A 368 7.08 5.13 13.75
N TYR A 369 6.98 6.17 12.93
CA TYR A 369 7.70 6.30 11.68
C TYR A 369 8.68 7.47 11.77
N ALA A 370 9.88 7.31 11.21
CA ALA A 370 10.85 8.39 11.08
C ALA A 370 11.57 8.31 9.74
N SER A 371 11.88 9.46 9.14
CA SER A 371 12.71 9.54 7.94
C SER A 371 13.61 10.77 7.97
N ALA A 372 14.75 10.68 7.29
CA ALA A 372 15.64 11.82 7.10
C ALA A 372 16.38 11.71 5.77
N THR A 373 16.67 12.87 5.19
CA THR A 373 17.53 13.00 4.00
C THR A 373 18.55 14.08 4.25
N GLN A 374 19.81 13.84 3.88
CA GLN A 374 20.91 14.79 4.00
C GLN A 374 21.74 14.80 2.72
N ASP A 375 21.86 15.96 2.08
CA ASP A 375 22.77 16.18 0.98
C ASP A 375 24.21 16.27 1.51
N LEU A 376 25.12 15.48 0.94
CA LEU A 376 26.55 15.44 1.25
C LEU A 376 27.38 16.26 0.23
N GLY A 377 26.73 17.14 -0.50
CA GLY A 377 27.29 17.97 -1.56
C GLY A 377 26.30 18.09 -2.72
N VAL A 378 26.74 18.58 -3.88
CA VAL A 378 25.85 18.85 -5.03
C VAL A 378 25.34 17.59 -5.73
N ASN A 379 26.01 16.44 -5.56
CA ASN A 379 25.75 15.23 -6.34
C ASN A 379 25.49 13.98 -5.50
N LEU A 380 25.55 14.06 -4.18
CA LEU A 380 25.41 12.90 -3.30
C LEU A 380 24.49 13.25 -2.15
N SER A 381 23.52 12.39 -1.88
CA SER A 381 22.68 12.45 -0.68
C SER A 381 22.62 11.11 0.03
N VAL A 382 22.50 11.15 1.33
CA VAL A 382 22.16 10.00 2.18
C VAL A 382 20.72 10.16 2.63
N PHE A 383 19.96 9.08 2.64
CA PHE A 383 18.58 9.04 3.14
C PHE A 383 18.32 7.76 3.91
N GLY A 384 17.33 7.80 4.79
CA GLY A 384 16.92 6.64 5.54
C GLY A 384 15.53 6.80 6.11
N SER A 385 14.91 5.69 6.43
CA SER A 385 13.61 5.64 7.10
C SER A 385 13.52 4.44 8.03
N ALA A 386 12.68 4.55 9.05
CA ALA A 386 12.38 3.47 9.99
C ALA A 386 10.90 3.52 10.37
N LEU A 387 10.27 2.36 10.48
CA LEU A 387 8.92 2.14 10.99
C LEU A 387 9.00 1.08 12.10
N TYR A 388 8.41 1.36 13.24
CA TYR A 388 8.07 0.37 14.25
C TYR A 388 6.57 0.45 14.52
N SER A 389 5.92 -0.69 14.55
CA SER A 389 4.50 -0.79 14.82
C SER A 389 4.22 -2.03 15.67
N GLU A 390 3.44 -1.86 16.72
CA GLU A 390 2.97 -2.89 17.64
C GLU A 390 1.45 -2.89 17.63
N ARG A 391 0.84 -4.07 17.56
CA ARG A 391 -0.62 -4.23 17.55
C ARG A 391 -1.04 -5.41 18.39
N GLU A 392 -1.93 -5.16 19.33
CA GLU A 392 -2.66 -6.16 20.09
C GLU A 392 -4.06 -6.35 19.50
N SER A 393 -4.53 -7.60 19.38
CA SER A 393 -5.87 -7.91 18.86
C SER A 393 -6.49 -9.06 19.63
N ALA A 394 -7.81 -9.04 19.81
CA ALA A 394 -8.55 -10.11 20.48
C ALA A 394 -9.84 -10.46 19.73
N HIS A 395 -10.10 -11.77 19.62
CA HIS A 395 -11.28 -12.33 18.98
C HIS A 395 -11.89 -13.42 19.84
N ARG A 396 -13.21 -13.56 19.80
CA ARG A 396 -13.97 -14.60 20.51
C ARG A 396 -15.03 -15.17 19.59
N GLN A 397 -15.23 -16.48 19.67
CA GLN A 397 -16.32 -17.17 18.98
C GLN A 397 -16.75 -18.42 19.76
N ARG A 398 -17.95 -18.92 19.47
CA ARG A 398 -18.39 -20.25 19.95
C ARG A 398 -18.48 -21.18 18.77
N VAL A 399 -17.90 -22.36 18.90
CA VAL A 399 -17.80 -23.34 17.80
C VAL A 399 -18.35 -24.69 18.22
N GLY A 400 -18.97 -25.37 17.23
CA GLY A 400 -19.45 -26.72 17.34
C GLY A 400 -20.75 -26.87 18.12
N ALA A 401 -21.32 -28.09 18.06
CA ALA A 401 -22.60 -28.43 18.71
C ALA A 401 -22.60 -28.25 20.24
N GLU A 402 -21.46 -28.29 20.89
CA GLU A 402 -21.28 -28.08 22.33
C GLU A 402 -21.07 -26.58 22.71
N ALA A 403 -21.11 -25.68 21.72
CA ALA A 403 -20.87 -24.23 21.89
C ALA A 403 -19.62 -23.91 22.74
N LEU A 404 -18.52 -24.59 22.43
CA LEU A 404 -17.25 -24.33 23.08
C LEU A 404 -16.76 -22.89 22.79
N LEU A 405 -16.33 -22.21 23.83
CA LEU A 405 -15.75 -20.85 23.68
C LEU A 405 -14.31 -20.96 23.18
N ASP A 406 -14.08 -20.40 22.00
CA ASP A 406 -12.74 -20.15 21.49
C ASP A 406 -12.41 -18.68 21.69
N ARG A 407 -11.26 -18.41 22.29
CA ARG A 407 -10.67 -17.10 22.38
C ARG A 407 -9.31 -17.10 21.71
N GLN A 408 -9.06 -16.12 20.88
CA GLN A 408 -7.77 -15.90 20.26
C GLN A 408 -7.29 -14.49 20.57
N ASP A 409 -6.09 -14.40 21.13
CA ASP A 409 -5.35 -13.16 21.35
C ASP A 409 -4.13 -13.20 20.41
N ALA A 410 -3.77 -12.05 19.83
CA ALA A 410 -2.63 -11.93 18.93
C ALA A 410 -1.89 -10.61 19.16
N ASP A 411 -0.59 -10.71 19.36
CA ASP A 411 0.34 -9.60 19.48
C ASP A 411 1.24 -9.59 18.25
N ASN A 412 1.26 -8.48 17.51
CA ASN A 412 2.03 -8.34 16.27
C ASN A 412 3.00 -7.18 16.41
N ASP A 413 4.26 -7.44 16.06
CA ASP A 413 5.31 -6.42 15.97
C ASP A 413 5.84 -6.34 14.55
N GLN A 414 6.05 -5.13 14.03
CA GLN A 414 6.73 -4.90 12.78
C GLN A 414 7.80 -3.83 12.91
N LEU A 415 9.03 -4.18 12.52
CA LEU A 415 10.13 -3.26 12.34
C LEU A 415 10.52 -3.20 10.87
N TYR A 416 10.67 -2.00 10.34
CA TYR A 416 11.28 -1.76 9.04
C TYR A 416 12.32 -0.66 9.18
N SER A 417 13.45 -0.79 8.48
CA SER A 417 14.45 0.26 8.37
C SER A 417 15.14 0.22 7.01
N SER A 418 15.49 1.38 6.47
CA SER A 418 16.28 1.51 5.26
C SER A 418 17.33 2.61 5.40
N LEU A 419 18.45 2.42 4.73
CA LEU A 419 19.51 3.42 4.60
C LEU A 419 20.01 3.39 3.16
N GLY A 420 20.01 4.54 2.50
CA GLY A 420 20.39 4.64 1.10
C GLY A 420 21.35 5.78 0.82
N LEU A 421 22.08 5.62 -0.28
CA LEU A 421 22.90 6.64 -0.92
C LEU A 421 22.32 6.91 -2.30
N ARG A 422 22.13 8.17 -2.64
CA ARG A 422 21.70 8.61 -3.97
C ARG A 422 22.75 9.51 -4.57
N TRP A 423 23.14 9.18 -5.79
CA TRP A 423 24.09 9.97 -6.57
C TRP A 423 23.41 10.52 -7.82
N ASP A 424 23.62 11.81 -8.12
CA ASP A 424 23.20 12.46 -9.35
C ASP A 424 24.45 12.94 -10.09
N GLY A 425 24.72 12.35 -11.26
CA GLY A 425 25.93 12.63 -12.05
C GLY A 425 25.92 13.95 -12.80
N GLY A 426 24.84 14.77 -12.73
CA GLY A 426 24.73 16.05 -13.45
C GLY A 426 24.67 15.95 -14.97
N THR A 427 24.94 14.76 -15.55
CA THR A 427 24.93 14.47 -17.00
C THR A 427 23.71 13.63 -17.43
N GLY A 428 22.69 13.58 -16.56
CA GLY A 428 21.50 12.77 -16.77
C GLY A 428 21.61 11.31 -16.30
N TRP A 429 22.74 10.93 -15.72
CA TRP A 429 22.91 9.66 -15.02
C TRP A 429 22.67 9.83 -13.52
N SER A 430 21.98 8.87 -12.92
CA SER A 430 21.80 8.80 -11.48
C SER A 430 21.97 7.38 -10.98
N GLY A 431 22.37 7.23 -9.72
CA GLY A 431 22.53 5.95 -9.07
C GLY A 431 21.92 5.94 -7.67
N GLU A 432 21.55 4.76 -7.20
CA GLU A 432 21.03 4.55 -5.87
C GLU A 432 21.53 3.23 -5.32
N LEU A 433 21.92 3.23 -4.04
CA LEU A 433 22.29 2.04 -3.28
C LEU A 433 21.48 2.06 -1.99
N VAL A 434 20.68 1.02 -1.74
CA VAL A 434 19.81 0.92 -0.57
C VAL A 434 20.07 -0.38 0.16
N ALA A 435 20.28 -0.29 1.46
CA ALA A 435 20.22 -1.43 2.38
C ALA A 435 18.94 -1.34 3.18
N SER A 436 18.18 -2.44 3.26
CA SER A 436 16.93 -2.52 4.03
C SER A 436 16.91 -3.73 4.94
N TYR A 437 16.22 -3.58 6.06
CA TYR A 437 15.89 -4.61 7.03
C TYR A 437 14.43 -4.49 7.41
N SER A 438 13.72 -5.59 7.40
CA SER A 438 12.37 -5.68 7.93
C SER A 438 12.22 -6.95 8.75
N ASP A 439 11.46 -6.87 9.82
CA ASP A 439 11.17 -7.93 10.77
C ASP A 439 9.68 -7.86 11.12
N TYR A 440 9.03 -9.02 11.22
CA TYR A 440 7.65 -9.15 11.67
C TYR A 440 7.57 -10.33 12.63
N SER A 441 6.96 -10.12 13.79
CA SER A 441 6.68 -11.14 14.80
C SER A 441 5.19 -11.22 15.07
N LEU A 442 4.68 -12.43 15.25
CA LEU A 442 3.32 -12.72 15.68
C LEU A 442 3.36 -13.71 16.85
N ASP A 443 2.96 -13.26 18.00
CA ASP A 443 2.65 -14.11 19.15
C ASP A 443 1.13 -14.33 19.21
N SER A 444 0.68 -15.56 19.05
CA SER A 444 -0.74 -15.87 19.12
C SER A 444 -1.05 -16.90 20.23
N ARG A 445 -2.10 -16.61 20.97
CA ARG A 445 -2.63 -17.46 22.04
C ARG A 445 -4.05 -17.87 21.69
N PHE A 446 -4.28 -19.15 21.61
CA PHE A 446 -5.57 -19.75 21.33
C PHE A 446 -6.04 -20.55 22.54
N ASP A 447 -7.20 -20.21 23.10
CA ASP A 447 -7.81 -20.87 24.26
C ASP A 447 -9.14 -21.47 23.82
N ARG A 448 -9.18 -22.79 23.69
CA ARG A 448 -10.39 -23.56 23.41
C ARG A 448 -10.85 -24.27 24.66
N ALA A 449 -11.92 -23.78 25.28
CA ALA A 449 -12.53 -24.35 26.46
C ALA A 449 -11.55 -24.59 27.64
N GLY A 450 -10.50 -23.78 27.78
CA GLY A 450 -9.47 -23.87 28.81
C GLY A 450 -8.22 -24.67 28.42
N GLU A 451 -8.17 -25.22 27.20
CA GLU A 451 -6.95 -25.73 26.60
C GLU A 451 -6.25 -24.60 25.81
N VAL A 452 -5.07 -24.21 26.28
CA VAL A 452 -4.32 -23.08 25.74
C VAL A 452 -3.21 -23.58 24.84
N THR A 453 -3.18 -23.06 23.61
CA THR A 453 -2.07 -23.23 22.67
C THR A 453 -1.45 -21.89 22.41
N GLU A 454 -0.14 -21.77 22.56
CA GLU A 454 0.62 -20.57 22.21
C GLU A 454 1.52 -20.88 21.01
N SER A 455 1.69 -19.89 20.13
CA SER A 455 2.51 -20.05 18.94
C SER A 455 3.14 -18.72 18.55
N THR A 456 4.39 -18.76 18.13
CA THR A 456 5.14 -17.61 17.64
C THR A 456 5.51 -17.81 16.16
N VAL A 457 5.42 -16.76 15.38
CA VAL A 457 5.90 -16.72 14.00
C VAL A 457 6.83 -15.50 13.86
N ASP A 458 8.07 -15.73 13.46
CA ASP A 458 9.04 -14.69 13.21
C ASP A 458 9.48 -14.71 11.75
N THR A 459 9.49 -13.56 11.10
CA THR A 459 9.99 -13.42 9.73
C THR A 459 10.95 -12.25 9.65
N ASP A 460 12.06 -12.41 8.93
CA ASP A 460 12.96 -11.29 8.62
C ASP A 460 13.38 -11.27 7.15
N THR A 461 13.49 -10.05 6.60
CA THR A 461 13.97 -9.79 5.26
C THR A 461 15.08 -8.75 5.31
N ARG A 462 16.22 -9.07 4.68
CA ARG A 462 17.38 -8.18 4.55
C ARG A 462 17.73 -8.05 3.09
N ALA A 463 17.85 -6.82 2.58
CA ALA A 463 18.20 -6.60 1.19
C ALA A 463 19.28 -5.54 1.03
N LEU A 464 20.01 -5.65 -0.07
CA LEU A 464 20.93 -4.64 -0.58
C LEU A 464 20.69 -4.53 -2.07
N ASP A 465 20.23 -3.37 -2.51
CA ASP A 465 19.86 -3.09 -3.90
C ASP A 465 20.69 -1.93 -4.44
N ALA A 466 21.19 -2.09 -5.67
CA ALA A 466 21.90 -1.07 -6.41
C ALA A 466 21.22 -0.82 -7.75
N LEU A 467 20.99 0.43 -8.09
CA LEU A 467 20.36 0.88 -9.31
C LEU A 467 21.17 2.02 -9.93
N VAL A 468 21.35 1.96 -11.25
CA VAL A 468 21.87 3.06 -12.05
C VAL A 468 20.95 3.27 -13.24
N ASN A 469 20.57 4.52 -13.53
CA ASN A 469 19.75 4.85 -14.68
C ASN A 469 20.27 6.12 -15.38
N GLY A 470 20.01 6.23 -16.69
CA GLY A 470 20.46 7.35 -17.51
C GLY A 470 20.16 7.18 -18.99
N ALA A 471 20.65 8.12 -19.80
CA ALA A 471 20.55 8.05 -21.25
C ALA A 471 21.80 7.39 -21.86
N LEU A 472 21.59 6.36 -22.70
CA LEU A 472 22.66 5.75 -23.50
C LEU A 472 23.03 6.59 -24.74
N GLY A 473 22.11 7.42 -25.22
CA GLY A 473 22.28 8.28 -26.36
C GLY A 473 20.96 8.92 -26.75
N GLU A 474 21.02 9.85 -27.69
CA GLU A 474 19.85 10.60 -28.18
C GLU A 474 19.37 10.01 -29.50
N LEU A 475 18.09 9.64 -29.56
CA LEU A 475 17.37 9.27 -30.77
C LEU A 475 16.56 10.47 -31.31
N PRO A 476 16.10 10.45 -32.58
CA PRO A 476 15.31 11.54 -33.13
C PRO A 476 14.03 11.89 -32.34
N ALA A 477 13.57 11.00 -31.48
CA ALA A 477 12.37 11.18 -30.66
C ALA A 477 12.64 11.56 -29.20
N GLY A 478 13.87 11.46 -28.75
CA GLY A 478 14.30 11.70 -27.36
C GLY A 478 15.36 10.72 -26.90
N ASP A 479 15.64 10.71 -25.61
CA ASP A 479 16.70 9.88 -25.03
C ASP A 479 16.39 8.38 -25.07
N LEU A 480 17.35 7.59 -25.56
CA LEU A 480 17.38 6.15 -25.34
C LEU A 480 17.76 5.91 -23.86
N SER A 481 16.76 5.66 -23.02
CA SER A 481 16.96 5.56 -21.58
C SER A 481 17.15 4.14 -21.11
N VAL A 482 18.03 3.93 -20.14
CA VAL A 482 18.33 2.62 -19.56
C VAL A 482 18.32 2.71 -18.03
N ALA A 483 17.87 1.62 -17.40
CA ALA A 483 18.10 1.35 -16.00
C ALA A 483 18.72 -0.05 -15.86
N LEU A 484 19.74 -0.17 -15.02
CA LEU A 484 20.42 -1.42 -14.68
C LEU A 484 20.53 -1.54 -13.18
N GLY A 485 20.26 -2.71 -12.67
CA GLY A 485 20.37 -2.94 -11.24
C GLY A 485 20.81 -4.35 -10.88
N ALA A 486 21.29 -4.46 -9.65
CA ALA A 486 21.65 -5.72 -9.02
C ALA A 486 21.29 -5.67 -7.54
N GLY A 487 20.96 -6.83 -6.97
CA GLY A 487 20.58 -6.91 -5.56
C GLY A 487 20.94 -8.26 -4.94
N TYR A 488 20.85 -8.27 -3.64
CA TYR A 488 20.92 -9.47 -2.82
C TYR A 488 19.88 -9.39 -1.72
N ARG A 489 19.10 -10.47 -1.56
CA ARG A 489 18.07 -10.57 -0.53
C ARG A 489 18.23 -11.85 0.25
N LYS A 490 18.06 -11.75 1.56
CA LYS A 490 18.00 -12.87 2.47
C LYS A 490 16.69 -12.83 3.22
N GLU A 491 15.96 -13.94 3.23
CA GLU A 491 14.68 -14.13 3.90
C GLU A 491 14.77 -15.26 4.90
N ARG A 492 14.14 -15.09 6.06
CA ARG A 492 14.00 -16.08 7.10
C ARG A 492 12.56 -16.13 7.57
N VAL A 493 12.07 -17.31 7.86
CA VAL A 493 10.75 -17.56 8.46
C VAL A 493 10.91 -18.66 9.49
N ASN A 494 10.48 -18.42 10.71
CA ASN A 494 10.25 -19.44 11.73
C ASN A 494 8.74 -19.54 11.94
N THR A 495 8.18 -20.72 11.94
CA THR A 495 6.73 -20.92 12.07
C THR A 495 6.40 -21.70 13.32
N ILE A 496 5.12 -21.75 13.67
CA ILE A 496 4.59 -22.56 14.76
C ILE A 496 4.88 -24.08 14.61
N PHE A 497 5.24 -24.51 13.40
CA PHE A 497 5.44 -25.93 13.09
C PHE A 497 6.92 -26.33 13.02
N ASP A 498 7.83 -25.35 12.83
CA ASP A 498 9.25 -25.60 12.71
C ASP A 498 10.06 -24.31 13.02
N ASP A 499 10.88 -24.37 14.07
CA ASP A 499 11.67 -23.24 14.57
C ASP A 499 12.96 -22.98 13.75
N GLU A 500 13.34 -23.87 12.84
CA GLU A 500 14.60 -23.77 12.09
C GLU A 500 14.43 -24.04 10.58
N LEU A 501 13.64 -23.23 9.90
CA LEU A 501 13.57 -23.31 8.44
C LEU A 501 14.87 -22.81 7.79
N PRO A 502 15.31 -23.39 6.66
CA PRO A 502 16.46 -22.90 5.93
C PRO A 502 16.23 -21.46 5.44
N ASP A 503 17.25 -20.60 5.60
CA ASP A 503 17.23 -19.25 5.05
C ASP A 503 17.20 -19.30 3.50
N ARG A 504 16.38 -18.42 2.89
CA ARG A 504 16.41 -18.17 1.45
C ARG A 504 17.41 -17.06 1.15
N ASN A 505 18.26 -17.30 0.14
CA ASN A 505 19.19 -16.31 -0.38
C ASN A 505 18.89 -16.08 -1.87
N VAL A 506 18.63 -14.85 -2.28
CA VAL A 506 18.29 -14.49 -3.65
C VAL A 506 19.30 -13.51 -4.21
N ARG A 507 19.93 -13.83 -5.35
CA ARG A 507 20.78 -12.94 -6.13
C ARG A 507 19.98 -12.39 -7.29
N ILE A 508 20.11 -11.11 -7.54
CA ILE A 508 19.24 -10.36 -8.42
C ILE A 508 20.08 -9.58 -9.42
N ALA A 509 19.66 -9.63 -10.71
CA ALA A 509 20.14 -8.72 -11.75
C ALA A 509 18.97 -8.33 -12.65
N PHE A 510 18.86 -7.04 -12.99
CA PHE A 510 17.79 -6.57 -13.86
C PHE A 510 18.24 -5.44 -14.77
N GLY A 511 17.50 -5.27 -15.87
CA GLY A 511 17.69 -4.17 -16.79
C GLY A 511 16.39 -3.76 -17.46
N GLU A 512 16.26 -2.47 -17.70
CA GLU A 512 15.14 -1.86 -18.40
C GLU A 512 15.66 -0.91 -19.48
N LEU A 513 14.99 -0.88 -20.63
CA LEU A 513 15.31 -0.04 -21.78
C LEU A 513 14.02 0.62 -22.27
N LEU A 514 14.05 1.95 -22.43
CA LEU A 514 12.97 2.74 -23.03
C LEU A 514 13.48 3.34 -24.35
N ILE A 515 12.79 3.02 -25.45
CA ILE A 515 13.15 3.36 -26.82
C ILE A 515 12.05 4.27 -27.38
N PRO A 516 12.23 5.60 -27.40
CA PRO A 516 11.33 6.50 -28.08
C PRO A 516 11.59 6.48 -29.60
N LEU A 517 10.59 6.09 -30.37
CA LEU A 517 10.65 6.02 -31.85
C LEU A 517 10.08 7.28 -32.50
N PHE A 518 8.96 7.79 -31.93
CA PHE A 518 8.33 9.05 -32.31
C PHE A 518 8.02 9.87 -31.05
N GLY A 519 8.15 11.17 -31.16
CA GLY A 519 7.90 12.13 -30.08
C GLY A 519 7.92 13.55 -30.62
N VAL A 520 7.84 14.56 -29.76
CA VAL A 520 7.75 15.98 -30.13
C VAL A 520 8.71 16.39 -31.26
N PRO A 521 10.01 16.00 -31.25
CA PRO A 521 10.95 16.43 -32.28
C PRO A 521 10.71 15.85 -33.68
N ASN A 522 10.10 14.67 -33.79
CA ASN A 522 9.93 13.95 -35.07
C ASN A 522 8.50 13.44 -35.29
N ARG A 523 7.52 14.00 -34.57
CA ARG A 523 6.09 13.62 -34.66
C ARG A 523 5.55 13.74 -36.09
N ARG A 524 4.58 12.90 -36.41
CA ARG A 524 3.86 12.88 -37.68
C ARG A 524 2.37 12.64 -37.43
N THR A 525 1.56 12.95 -38.44
CA THR A 525 0.11 12.66 -38.37
C THR A 525 -0.15 11.19 -38.06
N GLY A 526 -0.84 10.90 -36.99
CA GLY A 526 -1.10 9.54 -36.49
C GLY A 526 0.06 8.92 -35.67
N LEU A 527 1.15 9.64 -35.44
CA LEU A 527 2.34 9.24 -34.69
C LEU A 527 2.85 10.42 -33.85
N GLU A 528 2.04 10.87 -32.89
CA GLU A 528 2.41 11.93 -31.94
C GLU A 528 3.50 11.44 -31.01
N ALA A 529 3.33 10.22 -30.50
CA ALA A 529 4.36 9.48 -29.76
C ALA A 529 4.29 7.98 -30.05
N LEU A 530 5.45 7.32 -30.08
CA LEU A 530 5.56 5.86 -30.14
C LEU A 530 6.79 5.46 -29.33
N GLU A 531 6.57 4.67 -28.29
CA GLU A 531 7.60 4.23 -27.35
C GLU A 531 7.53 2.71 -27.17
N ILE A 532 8.68 2.08 -27.06
CA ILE A 532 8.81 0.65 -26.73
C ILE A 532 9.60 0.55 -25.43
N SER A 533 9.11 -0.22 -24.48
CA SER A 533 9.84 -0.60 -23.28
C SER A 533 10.18 -2.09 -23.31
N VAL A 534 11.36 -2.42 -22.83
CA VAL A 534 11.82 -3.81 -22.66
C VAL A 534 12.47 -3.91 -21.30
N ALA A 535 12.01 -4.84 -20.48
CA ALA A 535 12.62 -5.13 -19.19
C ALA A 535 12.87 -6.63 -19.05
N ALA A 536 13.90 -6.98 -18.31
CA ALA A 536 14.17 -8.36 -17.92
C ALA A 536 14.82 -8.39 -16.54
N ARG A 537 14.42 -9.36 -15.73
CA ARG A 537 14.98 -9.61 -14.39
C ARG A 537 15.35 -11.09 -14.25
N TYR A 538 16.50 -11.34 -13.71
CA TYR A 538 17.01 -12.64 -13.34
C TYR A 538 17.15 -12.71 -11.83
N GLU A 539 16.54 -13.73 -11.22
CA GLU A 539 16.69 -14.06 -9.81
C GLU A 539 17.21 -15.50 -9.68
N ASP A 540 18.25 -15.70 -8.87
CA ASP A 540 18.86 -16.99 -8.54
C ASP A 540 18.64 -17.22 -7.02
N SER A 541 17.71 -18.14 -6.71
CA SER A 541 17.33 -18.48 -5.34
C SER A 541 17.97 -19.75 -4.86
N SER A 542 18.32 -19.81 -3.58
CA SER A 542 18.95 -20.98 -2.95
C SER A 542 18.03 -22.19 -2.82
N ASP A 543 16.72 -22.05 -2.98
CA ASP A 543 15.70 -23.07 -2.70
C ASP A 543 14.91 -23.49 -3.96
N PHE A 544 14.31 -22.56 -4.70
CA PHE A 544 13.48 -22.88 -5.89
C PHE A 544 14.19 -22.66 -7.24
N GLY A 545 15.52 -22.36 -7.23
CA GLY A 545 16.35 -22.20 -8.42
C GLY A 545 16.23 -20.82 -9.07
N ASP A 546 16.55 -20.75 -10.37
CA ASP A 546 16.61 -19.50 -11.10
C ASP A 546 15.35 -19.23 -11.94
N LYS A 547 15.00 -17.94 -12.05
CA LYS A 547 13.89 -17.44 -12.85
C LYS A 547 14.32 -16.23 -13.68
N LEU A 548 13.93 -16.23 -14.96
CA LEU A 548 14.08 -15.10 -15.88
C LEU A 548 12.70 -14.59 -16.28
N THR A 549 12.41 -13.35 -15.94
CA THR A 549 11.12 -12.70 -16.21
C THR A 549 11.30 -11.54 -17.20
N PRO A 550 10.95 -11.71 -18.48
CA PRO A 550 10.92 -10.64 -19.47
C PRO A 550 9.59 -9.89 -19.42
N LYS A 551 9.62 -8.59 -19.78
CA LYS A 551 8.43 -7.76 -20.00
C LYS A 551 8.66 -6.85 -21.20
N TYR A 552 7.64 -6.71 -22.04
CA TYR A 552 7.62 -5.84 -23.21
C TYR A 552 6.43 -4.89 -23.09
N GLY A 553 6.64 -3.63 -23.41
CA GLY A 553 5.59 -2.63 -23.42
C GLY A 553 5.62 -1.82 -24.70
N LEU A 554 4.44 -1.44 -25.17
CA LEU A 554 4.24 -0.55 -26.31
C LEU A 554 3.29 0.57 -25.87
N ARG A 555 3.66 1.80 -26.18
CA ARG A 555 2.79 2.98 -26.06
C ARG A 555 2.77 3.72 -27.38
N TRP A 556 1.57 3.93 -27.91
CA TRP A 556 1.33 4.67 -29.14
C TRP A 556 0.28 5.75 -28.93
N SER A 557 0.68 6.99 -29.16
CA SER A 557 -0.25 8.13 -29.18
C SER A 557 -0.43 8.58 -30.63
N PRO A 558 -1.56 8.21 -31.26
CA PRO A 558 -1.85 8.69 -32.61
C PRO A 558 -2.13 10.19 -32.66
N VAL A 559 -2.70 10.72 -31.59
CA VAL A 559 -2.95 12.14 -31.32
C VAL A 559 -2.65 12.43 -29.84
N GLU A 560 -2.44 13.68 -29.49
CA GLU A 560 -2.10 14.09 -28.11
C GLU A 560 -3.13 13.64 -27.07
N ALA A 561 -4.40 13.71 -27.44
CA ALA A 561 -5.52 13.32 -26.56
C ALA A 561 -5.68 11.82 -26.34
N LEU A 562 -5.09 10.95 -27.16
CA LEU A 562 -5.30 9.50 -27.10
C LEU A 562 -3.97 8.76 -27.04
N SER A 563 -3.81 7.90 -26.05
CA SER A 563 -2.69 6.98 -25.91
C SER A 563 -3.20 5.52 -25.87
N LEU A 564 -2.75 4.71 -26.77
CA LEU A 564 -2.95 3.26 -26.78
C LEU A 564 -1.75 2.60 -26.13
N ARG A 565 -1.99 1.62 -25.27
CA ARG A 565 -0.92 0.92 -24.56
C ARG A 565 -1.17 -0.57 -24.53
N GLY A 566 -0.07 -1.33 -24.45
CA GLY A 566 -0.14 -2.77 -24.28
C GLY A 566 1.14 -3.28 -23.65
N THR A 567 1.00 -4.32 -22.82
CA THR A 567 2.11 -5.02 -22.19
C THR A 567 1.98 -6.52 -22.40
N TYR A 568 3.11 -7.19 -22.42
CA TYR A 568 3.22 -8.64 -22.35
C TYR A 568 4.41 -8.99 -21.47
N GLY A 569 4.24 -9.88 -20.52
CA GLY A 569 5.30 -10.27 -19.61
C GLY A 569 5.08 -11.60 -18.93
N LYS A 570 6.16 -12.11 -18.34
CA LYS A 570 6.10 -13.23 -17.41
C LYS A 570 6.29 -12.73 -15.99
N SER A 571 5.55 -13.34 -15.08
CA SER A 571 5.70 -13.13 -13.64
C SER A 571 5.80 -14.48 -12.93
N PHE A 572 6.22 -14.46 -11.69
CA PHE A 572 6.25 -15.65 -10.85
C PHE A 572 6.00 -15.29 -9.38
N LYS A 573 5.54 -16.31 -8.65
CA LYS A 573 5.43 -16.25 -7.20
C LYS A 573 6.30 -17.33 -6.59
N ALA A 574 7.13 -16.96 -5.62
CA ALA A 574 7.95 -17.91 -4.90
C ALA A 574 7.09 -18.75 -3.94
N PRO A 575 7.38 -20.06 -3.73
CA PRO A 575 6.81 -20.78 -2.60
C PRO A 575 7.22 -20.07 -1.31
N THR A 576 6.35 -20.02 -0.31
CA THR A 576 6.78 -19.51 1.01
C THR A 576 7.80 -20.49 1.64
N LEU A 577 8.65 -19.99 2.53
CA LEU A 577 9.62 -20.88 3.23
C LEU A 577 8.88 -21.96 4.04
N ALA A 578 7.73 -21.61 4.60
CA ALA A 578 6.88 -22.57 5.31
C ALA A 578 6.30 -23.66 4.39
N GLN A 579 5.96 -23.31 3.14
CA GLN A 579 5.51 -24.30 2.14
C GLN A 579 6.65 -25.24 1.72
N LEU A 580 7.89 -24.77 1.69
CA LEU A 580 9.08 -25.59 1.39
C LEU A 580 9.58 -26.37 2.60
N ALA A 581 9.18 -26.02 3.80
CA ALA A 581 9.53 -26.76 4.99
C ALA A 581 9.04 -28.21 4.83
N GLY A 582 9.90 -29.15 5.06
CA GLY A 582 9.52 -30.56 5.14
C GLY A 582 8.58 -30.74 6.32
N GLY A 583 7.28 -30.57 6.09
CA GLY A 583 6.26 -30.74 7.12
C GLY A 583 6.29 -32.16 7.69
N THR A 584 5.79 -32.27 8.90
CA THR A 584 5.52 -33.58 9.51
C THR A 584 4.52 -34.35 8.66
N GLU A 585 4.79 -35.60 8.33
CA GLU A 585 3.84 -36.52 7.69
C GLU A 585 2.59 -36.67 8.60
N SER A 586 1.58 -35.86 8.29
CA SER A 586 0.36 -35.76 9.09
C SER A 586 -0.79 -36.45 8.38
N PHE A 587 -1.59 -37.19 9.11
CA PHE A 587 -2.74 -37.92 8.59
C PHE A 587 -3.95 -37.72 9.49
N LEU A 588 -5.12 -37.81 8.88
CA LEU A 588 -6.40 -37.79 9.58
C LEU A 588 -7.28 -38.94 9.06
N ALA A 589 -8.17 -39.43 9.91
CA ALA A 589 -9.20 -40.37 9.52
C ALA A 589 -10.58 -39.89 9.96
N PHE A 590 -11.57 -39.96 9.09
CA PHE A 590 -12.93 -39.48 9.36
C PHE A 590 -13.98 -40.23 8.52
N ILE A 591 -15.24 -40.11 8.92
CA ILE A 591 -16.40 -40.54 8.15
C ILE A 591 -17.11 -39.29 7.61
N PRO A 592 -17.33 -39.19 6.29
CA PRO A 592 -17.86 -37.96 5.66
C PRO A 592 -19.19 -37.47 6.26
N SER A 593 -20.13 -38.36 6.52
CA SER A 593 -21.44 -38.02 7.09
C SER A 593 -21.37 -37.41 8.49
N ASP A 594 -20.35 -37.72 9.29
CA ASP A 594 -20.16 -37.16 10.64
C ASP A 594 -19.82 -35.65 10.55
N PHE A 595 -19.41 -35.22 9.38
CA PHE A 595 -19.00 -33.82 9.07
C PHE A 595 -19.91 -33.16 8.03
N GLY A 596 -21.04 -33.79 7.67
CA GLY A 596 -21.99 -33.21 6.71
C GLY A 596 -21.57 -33.28 5.24
N PHE A 597 -20.53 -34.05 4.91
CA PHE A 597 -20.10 -34.23 3.52
C PHE A 597 -20.83 -35.41 2.87
N ASP A 598 -21.39 -35.20 1.67
CA ASP A 598 -22.05 -36.24 0.89
C ASP A 598 -21.04 -36.94 -0.04
N VAL A 599 -20.36 -37.96 0.49
CA VAL A 599 -19.47 -38.83 -0.30
C VAL A 599 -20.14 -40.17 -0.55
N ALA A 600 -20.15 -40.60 -1.80
CA ALA A 600 -20.85 -41.80 -2.23
C ALA A 600 -20.45 -43.08 -1.42
N GLY A 601 -21.41 -43.66 -0.74
CA GLY A 601 -21.22 -44.87 0.08
C GLY A 601 -20.66 -44.61 1.47
N ASP A 602 -20.47 -43.34 1.83
CA ASP A 602 -20.01 -42.91 3.16
C ASP A 602 -18.82 -43.72 3.71
N PRO A 603 -17.71 -43.81 2.95
CA PRO A 603 -16.55 -44.64 3.30
C PRO A 603 -15.75 -44.01 4.43
N LEU A 604 -15.04 -44.83 5.22
CA LEU A 604 -14.00 -44.33 6.08
C LEU A 604 -12.87 -43.77 5.20
N ILE A 605 -12.59 -42.45 5.35
CA ILE A 605 -11.52 -41.75 4.63
C ILE A 605 -10.28 -41.72 5.50
N PHE A 606 -9.13 -42.00 4.90
CA PHE A 606 -7.81 -41.78 5.44
C PHE A 606 -7.09 -40.78 4.55
N ALA A 607 -6.78 -39.60 5.09
CA ALA A 607 -6.25 -38.49 4.31
C ALA A 607 -4.89 -38.01 4.81
N ARG A 608 -3.96 -37.77 3.89
CA ARG A 608 -2.70 -37.10 4.15
C ARG A 608 -2.90 -35.59 4.13
N THR A 609 -2.48 -34.88 5.16
CA THR A 609 -2.70 -33.43 5.32
C THR A 609 -1.40 -32.65 5.49
N GLN A 610 -0.32 -33.12 4.91
CA GLN A 610 1.00 -32.49 5.05
C GLN A 610 1.01 -31.04 4.57
N ALA A 611 1.49 -30.11 5.41
CA ALA A 611 1.44 -28.69 5.16
C ALA A 611 2.60 -28.17 4.26
N GLY A 612 3.74 -28.87 4.18
CA GLY A 612 4.91 -28.38 3.43
C GLY A 612 5.59 -29.45 2.58
N GLN A 613 6.20 -29.05 1.47
CA GLN A 613 6.93 -29.96 0.56
C GLN A 613 8.21 -29.31 0.03
N PRO A 614 9.40 -29.90 0.24
CA PRO A 614 10.69 -29.33 -0.22
C PRO A 614 10.85 -29.31 -1.74
N GLN A 615 9.96 -29.96 -2.50
CA GLN A 615 10.05 -30.10 -3.96
C GLN A 615 9.17 -29.11 -4.72
N LEU A 616 8.49 -28.17 -4.02
CA LEU A 616 7.66 -27.17 -4.68
C LEU A 616 8.51 -26.24 -5.54
N GLU A 617 7.99 -25.99 -6.74
CA GLU A 617 8.56 -25.05 -7.69
C GLU A 617 7.85 -23.68 -7.57
N ALA A 618 8.48 -22.63 -8.10
CA ALA A 618 7.84 -21.33 -8.19
C ALA A 618 6.63 -21.39 -9.14
N GLU A 619 5.53 -20.80 -8.73
CA GLU A 619 4.32 -20.61 -9.56
C GLU A 619 4.63 -19.61 -10.69
N GLU A 620 4.19 -19.86 -11.92
CA GLU A 620 4.51 -19.02 -13.08
C GLU A 620 3.26 -18.44 -13.71
N SER A 621 3.33 -17.16 -14.13
CA SER A 621 2.25 -16.55 -14.90
C SER A 621 2.72 -15.90 -16.18
N THR A 622 1.81 -15.89 -17.16
CA THR A 622 1.91 -15.10 -18.38
C THR A 622 0.79 -14.08 -18.38
N ASN A 623 1.18 -12.81 -18.44
CA ASN A 623 0.26 -11.69 -18.33
C ASN A 623 0.32 -10.82 -19.59
N TRP A 624 -0.83 -10.37 -20.09
CA TRP A 624 -0.85 -9.31 -21.08
C TRP A 624 -1.97 -8.31 -20.80
N THR A 625 -1.73 -7.05 -21.16
CA THR A 625 -2.72 -6.00 -21.05
C THR A 625 -2.81 -5.21 -22.35
N VAL A 626 -4.01 -4.73 -22.67
CA VAL A 626 -4.25 -3.77 -23.76
C VAL A 626 -5.23 -2.72 -23.25
N GLY A 627 -4.91 -1.46 -23.50
CA GLY A 627 -5.77 -0.39 -23.02
C GLY A 627 -5.57 0.92 -23.76
N PHE A 628 -6.36 1.90 -23.36
CA PHE A 628 -6.19 3.27 -23.84
C PHE A 628 -6.39 4.27 -22.72
N ASP A 629 -5.74 5.42 -22.86
CA ASP A 629 -5.95 6.60 -22.03
C ASP A 629 -6.39 7.74 -22.94
N LEU A 630 -7.49 8.40 -22.56
CA LEU A 630 -8.10 9.52 -23.28
C LEU A 630 -8.11 10.77 -22.39
N GLN A 631 -7.48 11.83 -22.87
CA GLN A 631 -7.40 13.14 -22.23
C GLN A 631 -7.68 14.24 -23.27
N PRO A 632 -8.93 14.53 -23.60
CA PRO A 632 -9.27 15.44 -24.68
C PRO A 632 -9.07 16.91 -24.26
N GLU A 633 -8.59 17.76 -25.18
CA GLU A 633 -8.39 19.18 -24.93
C GLU A 633 -9.70 19.95 -24.68
N PHE A 634 -10.85 19.47 -25.21
CA PHE A 634 -12.15 20.16 -25.11
C PHE A 634 -12.82 20.00 -23.75
N ALA A 635 -12.36 19.06 -22.91
CA ALA A 635 -12.91 18.81 -21.58
C ALA A 635 -11.83 18.18 -20.67
N PRO A 636 -11.70 18.63 -19.42
CA PRO A 636 -10.60 18.23 -18.54
C PRO A 636 -10.86 16.88 -17.85
N PHE A 637 -11.29 15.87 -18.60
CA PHE A 637 -11.43 14.53 -18.04
C PHE A 637 -10.30 13.59 -18.46
N THR A 638 -10.04 12.63 -17.61
CA THR A 638 -9.16 11.48 -17.88
C THR A 638 -10.01 10.23 -17.90
N LEU A 639 -9.87 9.41 -18.95
CA LEU A 639 -10.52 8.11 -19.05
C LEU A 639 -9.47 7.06 -19.43
N GLY A 640 -9.25 6.09 -18.56
CA GLY A 640 -8.43 4.91 -18.81
C GLY A 640 -9.29 3.66 -18.84
N VAL A 641 -9.08 2.80 -19.84
CA VAL A 641 -9.68 1.46 -19.91
C VAL A 641 -8.60 0.46 -20.23
N THR A 642 -8.55 -0.63 -19.45
CA THR A 642 -7.56 -1.70 -19.61
C THR A 642 -8.28 -3.04 -19.64
N TYR A 643 -8.08 -3.83 -20.67
CA TYR A 643 -8.34 -5.26 -20.65
C TYR A 643 -7.07 -5.98 -20.22
N TYR A 644 -7.21 -6.97 -19.35
CA TYR A 644 -6.11 -7.82 -18.88
C TYR A 644 -6.45 -9.30 -19.04
N ASP A 645 -5.42 -10.13 -19.20
CA ASP A 645 -5.51 -11.60 -19.24
C ASP A 645 -4.30 -12.19 -18.54
N ILE A 646 -4.53 -13.12 -17.62
CA ILE A 646 -3.55 -13.76 -16.76
C ILE A 646 -3.74 -15.27 -16.86
N ASP A 647 -2.71 -15.97 -17.27
CA ASP A 647 -2.61 -17.44 -17.20
C ASP A 647 -1.58 -17.80 -16.12
N PHE A 648 -2.06 -18.29 -14.97
CA PHE A 648 -1.25 -18.55 -13.79
C PHE A 648 -1.22 -20.04 -13.51
N THR A 649 -0.08 -20.66 -13.73
CA THR A 649 0.12 -22.12 -13.75
C THR A 649 1.06 -22.59 -12.65
N GLY A 650 1.00 -23.88 -12.32
CA GLY A 650 1.80 -24.44 -11.25
C GLY A 650 1.47 -23.85 -9.87
N ARG A 651 0.20 -23.45 -9.68
CA ARG A 651 -0.28 -22.93 -8.41
C ARG A 651 -0.05 -23.94 -7.29
N ILE A 652 0.51 -23.46 -6.19
CA ILE A 652 0.67 -24.24 -4.96
C ILE A 652 -0.66 -24.22 -4.22
N SER A 653 -1.36 -25.33 -4.23
CA SER A 653 -2.67 -25.51 -3.59
C SER A 653 -2.80 -26.94 -3.05
N ASP A 654 -3.69 -27.12 -2.09
CA ASP A 654 -4.26 -28.43 -1.84
C ASP A 654 -5.18 -28.82 -3.03
N PRO A 655 -5.43 -30.10 -3.25
CA PRO A 655 -6.23 -30.57 -4.39
C PRO A 655 -7.74 -30.44 -4.17
N VAL A 656 -8.20 -29.97 -3.01
CA VAL A 656 -9.63 -29.89 -2.66
C VAL A 656 -10.22 -28.58 -3.18
N VAL A 657 -10.39 -28.48 -4.49
CA VAL A 657 -11.10 -27.37 -5.13
C VAL A 657 -12.55 -27.76 -5.37
N GLY A 658 -13.51 -26.93 -4.96
CA GLY A 658 -14.93 -27.21 -5.04
C GLY A 658 -15.52 -27.93 -3.82
N GLY A 659 -14.68 -28.38 -2.89
CA GLY A 659 -15.09 -29.01 -1.63
C GLY A 659 -14.72 -30.50 -1.52
N PHE A 660 -14.71 -30.99 -0.29
CA PHE A 660 -14.36 -32.38 0.04
C PHE A 660 -15.24 -33.41 -0.70
N ALA A 661 -16.55 -33.17 -0.78
CA ALA A 661 -17.47 -34.08 -1.45
C ALA A 661 -17.15 -34.20 -2.94
N GLU A 662 -16.88 -33.09 -3.64
CA GLU A 662 -16.55 -33.09 -5.07
C GLU A 662 -15.23 -33.84 -5.32
N PHE A 663 -14.21 -33.55 -4.51
CA PHE A 663 -12.92 -34.23 -4.62
C PHE A 663 -13.05 -35.74 -4.48
N PHE A 664 -13.64 -36.24 -3.37
CA PHE A 664 -13.71 -37.69 -3.10
C PHE A 664 -14.73 -38.44 -3.98
N ASN A 665 -15.72 -37.74 -4.58
CA ASN A 665 -16.67 -38.36 -5.51
C ASN A 665 -16.12 -38.43 -6.98
N ALA A 666 -14.97 -37.84 -7.27
CA ALA A 666 -14.40 -37.81 -8.63
C ALA A 666 -12.99 -38.45 -8.71
N PRO A 667 -12.81 -39.72 -8.23
CA PRO A 667 -11.48 -40.33 -8.21
C PRO A 667 -10.79 -40.43 -9.58
N ASP A 668 -11.57 -40.57 -10.67
CA ASP A 668 -11.04 -40.61 -12.02
C ASP A 668 -10.47 -39.27 -12.49
N ALA A 669 -10.95 -38.16 -11.93
CA ALA A 669 -10.50 -36.80 -12.24
C ALA A 669 -9.22 -36.43 -11.47
N PHE A 670 -9.04 -36.99 -10.28
CA PHE A 670 -7.90 -36.67 -9.40
C PHE A 670 -6.80 -37.74 -9.40
N GLY A 671 -6.99 -38.84 -10.17
CA GLY A 671 -5.95 -39.82 -10.46
C GLY A 671 -5.29 -40.39 -9.20
N ASP A 672 -3.96 -40.29 -9.11
CA ASP A 672 -3.16 -40.86 -8.03
C ASP A 672 -3.38 -40.17 -6.65
N LEU A 673 -4.08 -39.03 -6.61
CA LEU A 673 -4.40 -38.33 -5.38
C LEU A 673 -5.50 -39.04 -4.58
N ILE A 674 -6.32 -39.87 -5.22
CA ILE A 674 -7.39 -40.69 -4.58
C ILE A 674 -7.16 -42.15 -4.88
N VAL A 675 -7.03 -42.95 -3.83
CA VAL A 675 -6.94 -44.41 -3.94
C VAL A 675 -8.20 -45.06 -3.35
N GLN A 676 -8.98 -45.72 -4.21
CA GLN A 676 -10.16 -46.48 -3.78
C GLN A 676 -9.76 -47.84 -3.20
N ASN A 677 -10.33 -48.17 -2.07
CA ASN A 677 -10.10 -49.45 -1.32
C ASN A 677 -8.58 -49.75 -1.19
N PRO A 678 -7.79 -48.85 -0.56
CA PRO A 678 -6.35 -49.04 -0.44
C PRO A 678 -6.06 -50.37 0.33
N SER A 679 -4.93 -51.01 -0.03
CA SER A 679 -4.57 -52.23 0.72
C SER A 679 -4.16 -51.87 2.15
N THR A 680 -4.40 -52.81 3.06
CA THR A 680 -3.98 -52.69 4.48
C THR A 680 -2.46 -52.40 4.60
N GLU A 681 -1.66 -53.02 3.73
CA GLU A 681 -0.19 -52.78 3.68
C GLU A 681 0.13 -51.36 3.28
N PHE A 682 -0.61 -50.77 2.31
CA PHE A 682 -0.45 -49.39 1.90
C PHE A 682 -0.74 -48.42 3.03
N VAL A 683 -1.90 -48.57 3.72
CA VAL A 683 -2.27 -47.72 4.85
C VAL A 683 -1.26 -47.86 6.00
N ASN A 684 -0.86 -49.07 6.33
CA ASN A 684 0.15 -49.33 7.38
C ASN A 684 1.54 -48.70 7.00
N SER A 685 1.91 -48.69 5.72
CA SER A 685 3.18 -48.11 5.30
C SER A 685 3.19 -46.59 5.48
N LEU A 686 2.05 -45.90 5.24
CA LEU A 686 1.88 -44.46 5.48
C LEU A 686 1.89 -44.15 6.99
N LEU A 687 1.15 -44.92 7.78
CA LEU A 687 1.13 -44.78 9.24
C LEU A 687 2.50 -44.99 9.89
N ALA A 688 3.31 -45.92 9.35
CA ALA A 688 4.67 -46.16 9.87
C ALA A 688 5.62 -44.96 9.64
N GLY A 689 5.34 -44.13 8.65
CA GLY A 689 6.05 -42.88 8.38
C GLY A 689 5.41 -41.63 9.02
N ALA A 690 4.20 -41.79 9.60
CA ALA A 690 3.43 -40.68 10.14
C ALA A 690 4.12 -40.06 11.37
N THR A 691 4.25 -38.77 11.40
CA THR A 691 4.67 -37.99 12.57
C THR A 691 3.47 -37.65 13.45
N SER A 692 2.31 -37.41 12.84
CA SER A 692 1.05 -37.21 13.55
C SER A 692 -0.11 -37.95 12.86
N PHE A 693 -1.04 -38.44 13.67
CA PHE A 693 -2.27 -39.07 13.21
C PHE A 693 -3.43 -38.66 14.10
N LEU A 694 -4.49 -38.10 13.47
CA LEU A 694 -5.71 -37.70 14.15
C LEU A 694 -6.87 -38.63 13.74
N ASP A 695 -7.38 -39.43 14.70
CA ASP A 695 -8.56 -40.29 14.50
C ASP A 695 -9.83 -39.52 14.90
N LEU A 696 -10.63 -39.10 13.91
CA LEU A 696 -11.93 -38.44 14.08
C LEU A 696 -13.11 -39.40 13.88
N THR A 697 -12.84 -40.72 13.75
CA THR A 697 -13.88 -41.73 13.53
C THR A 697 -14.55 -42.21 14.81
N GLY A 698 -14.24 -41.62 15.97
CA GLY A 698 -14.72 -42.09 17.26
C GLY A 698 -14.17 -43.46 17.66
N GLY A 699 -12.98 -43.83 17.15
CA GLY A 699 -12.33 -45.14 17.44
C GLY A 699 -12.72 -46.26 16.47
N LEU A 700 -13.36 -45.94 15.35
CA LEU A 700 -13.70 -46.92 14.30
C LEU A 700 -12.58 -47.11 13.27
N PHE A 701 -11.51 -46.34 13.36
CA PHE A 701 -10.40 -46.47 12.44
C PHE A 701 -9.70 -47.82 12.55
N ALA A 702 -9.62 -48.51 11.41
CA ALA A 702 -8.79 -49.69 11.24
C ALA A 702 -8.20 -49.65 9.81
N PRO A 703 -6.92 -49.99 9.60
CA PRO A 703 -6.30 -49.92 8.28
C PRO A 703 -6.98 -50.77 7.19
N ASP A 704 -7.68 -51.82 7.55
CA ASP A 704 -8.46 -52.66 6.63
C ASP A 704 -9.92 -52.19 6.44
N ALA A 705 -10.36 -51.18 7.20
CA ALA A 705 -11.66 -50.54 7.04
C ALA A 705 -11.62 -49.27 6.16
N VAL A 706 -10.45 -48.82 5.77
CA VAL A 706 -10.30 -47.60 4.94
C VAL A 706 -10.89 -47.86 3.55
N GLY A 707 -11.93 -47.13 3.18
CA GLY A 707 -12.60 -47.19 1.89
C GLY A 707 -11.97 -46.27 0.85
N LEU A 708 -11.46 -45.10 1.30
CA LEU A 708 -10.78 -44.10 0.44
C LEU A 708 -9.52 -43.56 1.10
N TYR A 709 -8.45 -43.44 0.35
CA TYR A 709 -7.30 -42.64 0.71
C TYR A 709 -7.32 -41.37 -0.14
N GLY A 710 -7.02 -40.22 0.47
CA GLY A 710 -6.85 -38.91 -0.23
C GLY A 710 -5.51 -38.27 0.12
N ASP A 711 -4.73 -37.88 -0.88
CA ASP A 711 -3.56 -37.02 -0.68
C ASP A 711 -3.99 -35.56 -0.81
N LEU A 712 -4.10 -34.88 0.32
CA LEU A 712 -4.51 -33.47 0.42
C LEU A 712 -3.28 -32.56 0.64
N ALA A 713 -2.07 -33.09 0.47
CA ALA A 713 -0.86 -32.29 0.60
C ALA A 713 -0.76 -31.23 -0.52
N ILE A 714 -0.29 -30.03 -0.15
CA ILE A 714 -0.08 -28.96 -1.13
C ILE A 714 0.94 -29.38 -2.20
N THR A 715 0.67 -28.99 -3.45
CA THR A 715 1.54 -29.33 -4.60
C THR A 715 1.34 -28.34 -5.75
N ASN A 716 2.26 -28.30 -6.72
CA ASN A 716 2.18 -27.46 -7.93
C ASN A 716 1.27 -28.10 -8.99
N ILE A 717 -0.02 -28.17 -8.77
CA ILE A 717 -0.97 -28.83 -9.68
C ILE A 717 -2.02 -27.91 -10.27
N ALA A 718 -2.38 -26.80 -9.59
CA ALA A 718 -3.47 -25.96 -10.02
C ALA A 718 -3.06 -24.94 -11.09
N ALA A 719 -4.02 -24.57 -11.92
CA ALA A 719 -3.92 -23.48 -12.86
C ALA A 719 -5.12 -22.54 -12.66
N GLU A 720 -4.87 -21.23 -12.73
CA GLU A 720 -5.89 -20.19 -12.68
C GLU A 720 -5.81 -19.34 -13.93
N ARG A 721 -6.96 -19.10 -14.58
CA ARG A 721 -7.06 -18.19 -15.72
C ARG A 721 -8.03 -17.10 -15.41
N GLN A 722 -7.55 -15.85 -15.48
CA GLN A 722 -8.37 -14.69 -15.20
C GLN A 722 -8.24 -13.66 -16.30
N SER A 723 -9.38 -13.10 -16.71
CA SER A 723 -9.41 -11.93 -17.58
C SER A 723 -10.49 -10.95 -17.15
N GLY A 724 -10.30 -9.68 -17.50
CA GLY A 724 -11.25 -8.64 -17.08
C GLY A 724 -10.96 -7.29 -17.70
N VAL A 725 -11.81 -6.33 -17.34
CA VAL A 725 -11.72 -4.93 -17.75
C VAL A 725 -11.64 -4.04 -16.52
N GLU A 726 -10.65 -3.16 -16.47
CA GLU A 726 -10.50 -2.11 -15.46
C GLU A 726 -10.82 -0.76 -16.09
N LEU A 727 -11.58 0.05 -15.35
CA LEU A 727 -12.00 1.41 -15.72
C LEU A 727 -11.48 2.39 -14.68
N ASN A 728 -10.93 3.50 -15.14
CA ASN A 728 -10.64 4.68 -14.33
C ASN A 728 -11.10 5.93 -15.09
N PHE A 729 -11.94 6.73 -14.44
CA PHE A 729 -12.44 7.99 -14.97
C PHE A 729 -12.36 9.08 -13.90
N GLU A 730 -11.83 10.23 -14.28
CA GLU A 730 -11.73 11.42 -13.43
C GLU A 730 -12.13 12.65 -14.23
N TYR A 731 -12.91 13.53 -13.63
CA TYR A 731 -13.39 14.75 -14.25
C TYR A 731 -13.37 15.90 -13.25
N PRO A 732 -12.30 16.69 -13.18
CA PRO A 732 -12.29 17.95 -12.47
C PRO A 732 -13.07 19.00 -13.25
N LEU A 733 -13.89 19.79 -12.57
CA LEU A 733 -14.76 20.81 -13.17
C LEU A 733 -14.79 22.06 -12.29
N GLU A 734 -14.30 23.18 -12.81
CA GLU A 734 -14.37 24.47 -12.15
C GLU A 734 -15.63 25.22 -12.56
N THR A 735 -16.40 25.71 -11.57
CA THR A 735 -17.64 26.42 -11.76
C THR A 735 -17.74 27.64 -10.86
N ALA A 736 -18.70 28.53 -11.13
CA ALA A 736 -19.02 29.65 -10.21
C ALA A 736 -19.54 29.17 -8.83
N LEU A 737 -19.97 27.91 -8.72
CA LEU A 737 -20.43 27.31 -7.46
C LEU A 737 -19.29 26.65 -6.68
N GLY A 738 -18.09 26.60 -7.20
CA GLY A 738 -16.91 25.95 -6.64
C GLY A 738 -16.30 24.91 -7.57
N GLN A 739 -15.32 24.19 -7.07
CA GLN A 739 -14.63 23.10 -7.76
C GLN A 739 -15.40 21.79 -7.53
N PHE A 740 -15.64 21.07 -8.61
CA PHE A 740 -16.19 19.71 -8.57
C PHE A 740 -15.17 18.74 -9.14
N GLU A 741 -15.17 17.55 -8.59
CA GLU A 741 -14.39 16.43 -9.11
C GLU A 741 -15.27 15.19 -9.07
N ALA A 742 -15.50 14.58 -10.22
CA ALA A 742 -16.20 13.32 -10.32
C ALA A 742 -15.20 12.21 -10.68
N SER A 743 -15.28 11.07 -10.00
CA SER A 743 -14.46 9.90 -10.25
C SER A 743 -15.30 8.63 -10.39
N LEU A 744 -14.80 7.68 -11.18
CA LEU A 744 -15.39 6.35 -11.29
C LEU A 744 -14.27 5.35 -11.54
N TYR A 745 -14.11 4.45 -10.60
CA TYR A 745 -13.21 3.31 -10.71
C TYR A 745 -14.02 2.03 -10.75
N GLY A 746 -13.59 1.05 -11.54
CA GLY A 746 -14.32 -0.20 -11.65
C GLY A 746 -13.43 -1.34 -12.14
N THR A 747 -13.78 -2.56 -11.73
CA THR A 747 -13.22 -3.80 -12.22
C THR A 747 -14.38 -4.74 -12.58
N TYR A 748 -14.34 -5.25 -13.81
CA TYR A 748 -15.24 -6.29 -14.27
C TYR A 748 -14.43 -7.52 -14.67
N ILE A 749 -14.58 -8.60 -13.90
CA ILE A 749 -13.99 -9.90 -14.19
C ILE A 749 -14.86 -10.55 -15.27
N THR A 750 -14.29 -10.90 -16.39
CA THR A 750 -15.00 -11.56 -17.50
C THR A 750 -14.84 -13.06 -17.47
N LYS A 751 -13.82 -13.52 -16.72
CA LYS A 751 -13.48 -14.92 -16.59
C LYS A 751 -12.56 -15.11 -15.39
N PHE A 752 -12.86 -16.05 -14.50
CA PHE A 752 -11.95 -16.54 -13.50
C PHE A 752 -12.18 -18.05 -13.29
N GLU A 753 -11.31 -18.85 -13.84
CA GLU A 753 -11.38 -20.29 -13.83
C GLU A 753 -10.22 -20.90 -13.05
N LYS A 754 -10.53 -21.95 -12.30
CA LYS A 754 -9.55 -22.81 -11.61
C LYS A 754 -9.61 -24.23 -12.14
N THR A 755 -8.47 -24.85 -12.31
CA THR A 755 -8.31 -26.25 -12.72
C THR A 755 -7.24 -26.87 -11.84
N VAL A 756 -7.54 -27.96 -11.14
CA VAL A 756 -6.59 -28.61 -10.21
C VAL A 756 -5.65 -29.54 -10.96
N THR A 757 -6.19 -30.47 -11.73
CA THR A 757 -5.41 -31.39 -12.57
C THR A 757 -5.86 -31.28 -14.02
N PRO A 758 -5.07 -31.70 -15.00
CA PRO A 758 -5.50 -31.70 -16.40
C PRO A 758 -6.75 -32.52 -16.68
N ALA A 759 -7.12 -33.43 -15.79
CA ALA A 759 -8.30 -34.30 -15.90
C ALA A 759 -9.47 -33.81 -15.04
N SER A 760 -9.24 -32.91 -14.07
CA SER A 760 -10.32 -32.37 -13.24
C SER A 760 -11.18 -31.38 -14.01
N PRO A 761 -12.46 -31.22 -13.66
CA PRO A 761 -13.29 -30.15 -14.18
C PRO A 761 -12.65 -28.78 -13.95
N THR A 762 -12.84 -27.87 -14.88
CA THR A 762 -12.56 -26.46 -14.65
C THR A 762 -13.74 -25.85 -13.90
N VAL A 763 -13.47 -25.16 -12.81
CA VAL A 763 -14.47 -24.54 -11.93
C VAL A 763 -14.39 -23.02 -12.05
N ASP A 764 -15.55 -22.35 -12.14
CA ASP A 764 -15.62 -20.89 -12.03
C ASP A 764 -15.29 -20.47 -10.58
N ALA A 765 -14.38 -19.52 -10.42
CA ALA A 765 -13.90 -19.05 -9.12
C ALA A 765 -14.36 -17.63 -8.77
N ASP A 766 -15.05 -16.95 -9.69
CA ASP A 766 -15.74 -15.68 -9.43
C ASP A 766 -17.24 -15.91 -9.19
N ASN A 767 -17.88 -14.91 -8.63
CA ASN A 767 -19.32 -14.91 -8.35
C ASN A 767 -19.81 -16.04 -7.45
N VAL A 768 -18.93 -16.55 -6.60
CA VAL A 768 -19.25 -17.54 -5.57
C VAL A 768 -18.88 -17.01 -4.19
N LEU A 769 -19.47 -17.60 -3.16
CA LEU A 769 -19.20 -17.27 -1.76
C LEU A 769 -17.70 -17.36 -1.48
N TYR A 770 -17.15 -16.35 -0.78
CA TYR A 770 -15.74 -16.14 -0.51
C TYR A 770 -14.83 -15.92 -1.73
N GLY A 771 -15.41 -15.95 -2.91
CA GLY A 771 -14.73 -15.56 -4.16
C GLY A 771 -14.93 -14.08 -4.49
N PRO A 772 -14.16 -13.55 -5.46
CA PRO A 772 -14.39 -12.22 -5.98
C PRO A 772 -15.73 -12.14 -6.73
N VAL A 773 -16.47 -11.05 -6.54
CA VAL A 773 -17.63 -10.74 -7.40
C VAL A 773 -17.13 -10.26 -8.76
N ASP A 774 -17.91 -10.47 -9.83
CA ASP A 774 -17.50 -10.10 -11.19
C ASP A 774 -17.44 -8.59 -11.40
N LEU A 775 -18.30 -7.79 -10.75
CA LEU A 775 -18.32 -6.34 -10.92
C LEU A 775 -18.20 -5.61 -9.56
N ARG A 776 -17.14 -4.81 -9.44
CA ARG A 776 -16.99 -3.82 -8.38
C ARG A 776 -16.84 -2.42 -8.97
N LEU A 777 -17.61 -1.47 -8.43
CA LEU A 777 -17.55 -0.06 -8.83
C LEU A 777 -17.42 0.84 -7.60
N ARG A 778 -16.64 1.90 -7.74
CA ARG A 778 -16.56 3.01 -6.80
C ARG A 778 -16.68 4.33 -7.54
N GLY A 779 -17.79 5.04 -7.31
CA GLY A 779 -18.02 6.38 -7.83
C GLY A 779 -17.78 7.43 -6.74
N GLY A 780 -17.15 8.54 -7.07
CA GLY A 780 -16.88 9.66 -6.19
C GLY A 780 -17.39 10.97 -6.77
N LEU A 781 -17.89 11.84 -5.92
CA LEU A 781 -18.20 13.23 -6.25
C LEU A 781 -17.73 14.14 -5.12
N THR A 782 -16.70 14.92 -5.38
CA THR A 782 -16.17 15.92 -4.45
C THR A 782 -16.57 17.31 -4.91
N TRP A 783 -17.03 18.14 -3.99
CA TRP A 783 -17.30 19.56 -4.17
C TRP A 783 -16.51 20.36 -3.15
N GLY A 784 -15.74 21.34 -3.63
CA GLY A 784 -14.95 22.26 -2.82
C GLY A 784 -15.34 23.71 -3.08
N ARG A 785 -15.51 24.48 -2.01
CA ARG A 785 -15.69 25.92 -2.08
C ARG A 785 -15.15 26.60 -0.84
N GLU A 786 -14.20 27.51 -1.02
CA GLU A 786 -13.55 28.24 0.08
C GLU A 786 -13.00 27.25 1.12
N GLN A 787 -13.58 27.24 2.32
CA GLN A 787 -13.15 26.44 3.47
C GLN A 787 -13.85 25.07 3.56
N LEU A 788 -14.88 24.82 2.73
CA LEU A 788 -15.71 23.61 2.79
C LEU A 788 -15.39 22.68 1.64
N THR A 789 -15.07 21.43 1.95
CA THR A 789 -14.97 20.32 1.00
C THR A 789 -15.97 19.24 1.40
N THR A 790 -16.73 18.74 0.45
CA THR A 790 -17.71 17.66 0.63
C THR A 790 -17.44 16.58 -0.39
N SER A 791 -17.23 15.34 0.06
CA SER A 791 -17.04 14.18 -0.81
C SER A 791 -18.11 13.13 -0.52
N LEU A 792 -18.72 12.62 -1.57
CA LEU A 792 -19.70 11.53 -1.53
C LEU A 792 -19.15 10.39 -2.40
N PHE A 793 -19.04 9.20 -1.82
CA PHE A 793 -18.67 7.99 -2.53
C PHE A 793 -19.81 7.00 -2.55
N ALA A 794 -19.93 6.24 -3.64
CA ALA A 794 -20.84 5.12 -3.79
C ALA A 794 -20.01 3.88 -4.12
N ASN A 795 -20.15 2.82 -3.32
CA ASN A 795 -19.47 1.54 -3.48
C ASN A 795 -20.51 0.51 -3.91
N TYR A 796 -20.27 -0.21 -5.00
CA TYR A 796 -21.15 -1.24 -5.53
C TYR A 796 -20.42 -2.56 -5.69
N TYR A 797 -21.03 -3.62 -5.16
CA TYR A 797 -20.63 -5.01 -5.29
C TYR A 797 -21.79 -5.78 -5.94
N ASP A 798 -21.53 -6.51 -7.02
CA ASP A 798 -22.59 -7.25 -7.71
C ASP A 798 -23.06 -8.47 -6.91
N SER A 799 -24.14 -9.04 -7.39
CA SER A 799 -24.75 -10.23 -6.81
C SER A 799 -24.02 -11.48 -7.25
N TYR A 800 -23.91 -12.46 -6.37
CA TYR A 800 -23.20 -13.71 -6.59
C TYR A 800 -23.97 -14.90 -6.03
N ARG A 801 -23.40 -16.11 -6.00
CA ARG A 801 -24.06 -17.34 -5.56
C ARG A 801 -23.34 -17.94 -4.35
N VAL A 802 -24.04 -18.81 -3.61
CA VAL A 802 -23.42 -19.56 -2.52
C VAL A 802 -22.45 -20.63 -3.04
N SER A 803 -22.77 -21.24 -4.19
CA SER A 803 -21.90 -22.24 -4.85
C SER A 803 -22.10 -22.23 -6.37
N ASN A 804 -21.30 -23.01 -7.10
CA ASN A 804 -21.41 -23.19 -8.56
C ASN A 804 -22.56 -24.10 -9.00
N GLU A 805 -23.35 -24.64 -8.10
CA GLU A 805 -24.51 -25.46 -8.43
C GLU A 805 -25.61 -24.64 -9.11
N ALA A 806 -26.29 -25.24 -10.08
CA ALA A 806 -27.23 -24.52 -10.93
C ALA A 806 -28.45 -23.96 -10.18
N ASP A 807 -28.84 -24.56 -9.07
CA ASP A 807 -29.93 -24.19 -8.16
C ASP A 807 -29.47 -23.58 -6.83
N SER A 808 -28.17 -23.20 -6.77
CA SER A 808 -27.58 -22.50 -5.62
C SER A 808 -28.27 -21.16 -5.35
N ASP A 809 -28.45 -20.85 -4.07
CA ASP A 809 -29.01 -19.58 -3.62
C ASP A 809 -28.18 -18.39 -4.11
N ARG A 810 -28.89 -17.29 -4.43
CA ARG A 810 -28.28 -16.05 -4.88
C ARG A 810 -28.14 -15.04 -3.75
N ILE A 811 -26.94 -14.52 -3.58
CA ILE A 811 -26.62 -13.44 -2.65
C ILE A 811 -26.84 -12.12 -3.39
N ALA A 812 -27.59 -11.21 -2.78
CA ALA A 812 -27.97 -9.95 -3.41
C ALA A 812 -26.78 -8.99 -3.57
N SER A 813 -26.84 -8.09 -4.54
CA SER A 813 -25.88 -6.99 -4.68
C SER A 813 -25.90 -6.05 -3.46
N TRP A 814 -24.75 -5.49 -3.15
CA TRP A 814 -24.59 -4.57 -2.03
C TRP A 814 -24.10 -3.20 -2.49
N THR A 815 -24.76 -2.13 -1.98
CA THR A 815 -24.40 -0.75 -2.32
C THR A 815 -24.38 0.09 -1.08
N THR A 816 -23.25 0.75 -0.81
CA THR A 816 -23.10 1.69 0.30
C THR A 816 -22.75 3.07 -0.21
N PHE A 817 -23.00 4.08 0.63
CA PHE A 817 -22.66 5.47 0.36
C PHE A 817 -21.87 6.03 1.54
N ASP A 818 -20.75 6.71 1.27
CA ASP A 818 -19.90 7.32 2.27
C ASP A 818 -19.89 8.83 2.05
N LEU A 819 -20.06 9.61 3.13
CA LEU A 819 -20.04 11.07 3.11
C LEU A 819 -18.87 11.58 3.96
N ASN A 820 -18.09 12.49 3.40
CA ASN A 820 -17.05 13.20 4.11
C ASN A 820 -17.27 14.72 3.99
N LEU A 821 -17.26 15.42 5.13
CA LEU A 821 -17.40 16.88 5.20
C LEU A 821 -16.18 17.45 5.92
N ARG A 822 -15.35 18.21 5.21
CA ARG A 822 -14.19 18.89 5.76
C ARG A 822 -14.41 20.39 5.78
N TYR A 823 -14.17 21.02 6.93
CA TYR A 823 -14.17 22.46 7.09
C TYR A 823 -12.81 22.92 7.62
N ALA A 824 -12.07 23.67 6.80
CA ALA A 824 -10.72 24.15 7.11
C ALA A 824 -10.79 25.65 7.52
N LEU A 825 -10.21 26.00 8.66
CA LEU A 825 -10.07 27.37 9.12
C LEU A 825 -8.70 27.91 8.69
N GLU A 826 -8.73 28.73 7.63
CA GLU A 826 -7.54 29.39 7.09
C GLU A 826 -7.70 30.89 7.13
N ASN A 827 -6.62 31.63 7.35
CA ASN A 827 -6.58 33.10 7.33
C ASN A 827 -7.61 33.77 8.28
N THR A 828 -7.86 33.19 9.43
CA THR A 828 -8.79 33.75 10.44
C THR A 828 -8.21 34.99 11.14
N GLY A 829 -6.91 35.24 11.01
CA GLY A 829 -6.18 36.25 11.75
C GLY A 829 -5.94 35.87 13.22
N ASN A 830 -6.25 34.64 13.61
CA ASN A 830 -5.97 34.10 14.92
C ASN A 830 -5.06 32.88 14.78
N GLY A 831 -3.78 33.00 15.12
CA GLY A 831 -2.77 31.96 14.93
C GLY A 831 -3.11 30.61 15.57
N PHE A 832 -4.03 30.53 16.52
CA PHE A 832 -4.50 29.27 17.08
C PHE A 832 -5.54 28.59 16.17
N LEU A 833 -6.39 29.36 15.48
CA LEU A 833 -7.44 28.85 14.58
C LEU A 833 -6.93 28.60 13.15
N ASP A 834 -5.89 29.32 12.72
CA ASP A 834 -5.28 29.10 11.40
C ASP A 834 -4.67 27.70 11.35
N GLY A 835 -4.92 26.95 10.27
CA GLY A 835 -4.49 25.54 10.13
C GLY A 835 -5.31 24.52 10.93
N LEU A 836 -6.43 24.94 11.57
CA LEU A 836 -7.38 24.02 12.18
C LEU A 836 -8.37 23.52 11.12
N SER A 837 -8.58 22.21 11.03
CA SER A 837 -9.65 21.65 10.22
C SER A 837 -10.45 20.60 10.99
N MET A 838 -11.73 20.53 10.69
CA MET A 838 -12.68 19.56 11.26
C MET A 838 -13.23 18.72 10.13
N VAL A 839 -13.25 17.41 10.33
CA VAL A 839 -13.74 16.44 9.34
C VAL A 839 -14.81 15.57 9.99
N LEU A 840 -16.01 15.60 9.44
CA LEU A 840 -17.10 14.66 9.75
C LEU A 840 -17.16 13.60 8.66
N SER A 841 -16.92 12.35 9.02
CA SER A 841 -16.99 11.20 8.12
C SER A 841 -18.18 10.32 8.50
N VAL A 842 -18.97 9.91 7.52
CA VAL A 842 -20.10 8.97 7.69
C VAL A 842 -19.92 7.87 6.66
N GLN A 843 -19.50 6.69 7.07
CA GLN A 843 -19.45 5.50 6.24
C GLN A 843 -20.79 4.80 6.26
N ASN A 844 -21.17 4.16 5.15
CA ASN A 844 -22.47 3.50 4.98
C ASN A 844 -23.63 4.41 5.45
N LEU A 845 -23.76 5.59 4.85
CA LEU A 845 -24.68 6.69 5.22
C LEU A 845 -26.13 6.21 5.44
N PHE A 846 -26.59 5.23 4.67
CA PHE A 846 -27.96 4.72 4.71
C PHE A 846 -28.13 3.47 5.58
N ASP A 847 -27.08 3.08 6.32
CA ASP A 847 -27.10 1.94 7.24
C ASP A 847 -27.53 0.62 6.56
N ARG A 848 -26.94 0.36 5.39
CA ARG A 848 -27.26 -0.81 4.59
C ARG A 848 -26.58 -2.05 5.17
N ASN A 849 -27.37 -2.99 5.68
CA ASN A 849 -26.86 -4.27 6.15
C ASN A 849 -26.19 -5.07 5.01
N PRO A 850 -25.15 -5.87 5.31
CA PRO A 850 -24.65 -6.91 4.41
C PRO A 850 -25.79 -7.83 3.91
N PRO A 851 -25.72 -8.36 2.68
CA PRO A 851 -26.63 -9.42 2.25
C PRO A 851 -26.51 -10.64 3.17
N PHE A 852 -27.64 -11.16 3.61
CA PHE A 852 -27.66 -12.37 4.46
C PHE A 852 -27.18 -13.60 3.69
N VAL A 853 -26.30 -14.38 4.30
CA VAL A 853 -25.79 -15.65 3.78
C VAL A 853 -25.95 -16.74 4.85
N ALA A 854 -26.71 -17.77 4.53
CA ALA A 854 -26.77 -18.97 5.34
C ALA A 854 -25.62 -19.91 4.91
N VAL A 855 -24.52 -19.88 5.64
CA VAL A 855 -23.41 -20.80 5.40
C VAL A 855 -23.63 -22.04 6.26
N PRO A 856 -23.49 -23.27 5.71
CA PRO A 856 -23.46 -24.47 6.52
C PRO A 856 -22.34 -24.41 7.56
N ASP A 857 -22.69 -24.46 8.83
CA ASP A 857 -21.76 -24.28 9.92
C ASP A 857 -21.04 -25.58 10.23
N PHE A 858 -19.78 -25.69 9.79
CA PHE A 858 -18.99 -26.87 10.16
C PHE A 858 -17.82 -26.51 11.09
N ILE A 859 -17.17 -25.36 10.87
CA ILE A 859 -15.98 -24.95 11.62
C ILE A 859 -16.18 -23.56 12.27
N ASN A 860 -17.12 -22.77 11.79
CA ASN A 860 -17.20 -21.34 12.06
C ASN A 860 -18.56 -20.91 12.55
N ALA A 861 -18.58 -19.99 13.49
CA ALA A 861 -19.76 -19.24 13.83
C ALA A 861 -20.21 -18.49 12.57
N ASN A 862 -21.28 -18.98 11.93
CA ASN A 862 -21.84 -18.33 10.74
C ASN A 862 -22.25 -16.88 11.08
N PRO A 863 -21.48 -15.86 10.63
CA PRO A 863 -21.79 -14.48 10.98
C PRO A 863 -23.02 -13.93 10.24
N GLY A 864 -23.63 -14.72 9.36
CA GLY A 864 -24.79 -14.34 8.56
C GLY A 864 -24.48 -13.45 7.35
N TYR A 865 -23.22 -13.27 6.99
CA TYR A 865 -22.77 -12.51 5.82
C TYR A 865 -21.45 -13.06 5.28
N ASP A 866 -21.06 -12.57 4.08
CA ASP A 866 -19.75 -12.89 3.47
C ASP A 866 -18.74 -11.76 3.75
N PRO A 867 -17.75 -11.96 4.62
CA PRO A 867 -16.74 -10.94 4.95
C PRO A 867 -15.78 -10.64 3.80
N THR A 868 -15.72 -11.47 2.75
CA THR A 868 -14.93 -11.20 1.55
C THR A 868 -15.50 -10.03 0.74
N ASN A 869 -16.83 -9.87 0.71
CA ASN A 869 -17.54 -8.95 -0.16
C ASN A 869 -18.39 -7.90 0.58
N ALA A 870 -18.45 -7.94 1.91
CA ALA A 870 -19.26 -7.00 2.68
C ALA A 870 -18.66 -6.71 4.07
N ASP A 871 -18.86 -5.50 4.59
CA ASP A 871 -18.38 -5.00 5.87
C ASP A 871 -19.51 -5.06 6.92
N PRO A 872 -19.27 -5.62 8.13
CA PRO A 872 -20.29 -5.74 9.17
C PRO A 872 -20.51 -4.43 9.98
N LEU A 873 -19.70 -3.39 9.77
CA LEU A 873 -19.64 -2.20 10.63
C LEU A 873 -20.95 -1.38 10.65
N GLY A 874 -21.80 -1.48 9.59
CA GLY A 874 -23.01 -0.66 9.46
C GLY A 874 -22.69 0.82 9.24
N ARG A 875 -23.62 1.72 9.67
CA ARG A 875 -23.35 3.16 9.58
C ARG A 875 -22.39 3.61 10.66
N PHE A 876 -21.19 4.01 10.26
CA PHE A 876 -20.14 4.49 11.15
C PHE A 876 -19.95 6.00 11.01
N MET A 877 -19.90 6.71 12.12
CA MET A 877 -19.73 8.17 12.17
C MET A 877 -18.46 8.52 12.92
N ALA A 878 -17.61 9.37 12.34
CA ALA A 878 -16.42 9.84 12.97
C ALA A 878 -16.21 11.36 12.84
N LEU A 879 -15.67 11.96 13.88
CA LEU A 879 -15.24 13.35 13.91
C LEU A 879 -13.72 13.41 14.09
N SER A 880 -13.03 14.06 13.15
CA SER A 880 -11.60 14.32 13.26
C SER A 880 -11.34 15.81 13.42
N ILE A 881 -10.40 16.16 14.26
CA ILE A 881 -9.86 17.51 14.45
C ILE A 881 -8.38 17.46 14.09
N ASN A 882 -7.99 18.22 13.07
CA ASN A 882 -6.62 18.29 12.62
C ASN A 882 -6.10 19.72 12.85
N LYS A 883 -4.90 19.86 13.37
CA LYS A 883 -4.24 21.14 13.60
C LYS A 883 -2.83 21.09 13.02
N SER A 884 -2.57 21.95 12.05
CA SER A 884 -1.23 22.24 11.50
C SER A 884 -0.69 23.54 12.09
N TRP A 885 0.62 23.54 12.45
CA TRP A 885 1.29 24.65 13.13
C TRP A 885 2.42 25.20 12.26
#